data_921f11c058af940fb0993e47abfc3daa
#
_entry.id   921f11c058af940fb0993e47abfc3daa
#
_cell.length_a   1.000
_cell.length_b   1.000
_cell.length_c   1.000
_cell.angle_alpha   90.00
_cell.angle_beta   90.00
_cell.angle_gamma   90.00
#
_symmetry.space_group_name_H-M   'P 1'
#
loop_
_entity.id
_entity.type
_entity.pdbx_description
1 polymer ?
#
loop_
_entity_poly.entity_id
_entity_poly.type
_entity_poly.pdbx_seq_one_letter_code
_entity_poly.pdbx_strand_id
1 'polypeptide(L)'
;MADSANEAIADNPFKCLLGEISEEQWKVFKALRKHQGDLVEDDDSPLDSASSDIDAPQEATAEKTDAPDAEELRSMLTTKYINGEITFAEFTDRMDLSLTPKEEHCKEADQELDDDFLRPSHRRGRARRLPRDLQGLVGQANLCFARGSYQDAVKMCMEVVRLAPRAAEPFQTLGMIYEALGEPQRALQFSLIGAYLSPQDADEWSRLGELSLEQGDVHQAIACYVQAVRADPSNAELRFELCSLYEQVGNQQRALACCTALVQQMGHGDACLKLSRELAKVHHQRGNVAAATRVLLNAVKKFPTHVSSEDINMLLELQLAQKMFSAALMVLHSHCGVQLLPLPEGCEELNWELLTDSLAAFERCEVPAEMPVDLRTKLILCLVYLGGGQQLTSGLVDQLQRDEDPEVAGDLFLDVAEALMEVRRMQEALPLLHALVNTQNYGMAAVWLRYGECLQQLGCLREATSAYERTCELAPGHAQARLALCQLLLAQGLTDRAIACLESADAPQQGAMGDADQQDAACVLLRRAQLLRQSGRQQDFIETAKLLHEAHCPPVQTPNEYTAMFSTSTYRGRTEALRELYQQRNFSPFNWLTTDSGVSVDELYQCFLELCQELHSLGRVEELQQVTTEALVSPLLNREAQMTKELDFLCFQAHYQDPRQEEHTFSMARTLVPKYAAYNRAWNLFGLAVNLSPVMRQNRFCLRQVYKQPHSVPLGLLNGHNALVSGTYKHALGEYVQLLKKVGEEDPLLLLCAGLSLVHISCQKFSARRHWLLVQAMSFLDRYMHARPSQEALFNMGRALQQLGFPHLALNMYQRALDTPPAVQGMPEVFDLRCEIAFNMSLLYQHSGNTELASSIIAQHCII
;
A
#
# COMPACT_ATOMS: atom_id res chain seq x y z
N MET A 1 -36.84 -2.35 23.14
CA MET A 1 -35.66 -1.75 22.53
C MET A 1 -34.39 -2.62 22.57
N ALA A 2 -34.22 -3.47 23.58
CA ALA A 2 -33.08 -4.41 23.61
C ALA A 2 -33.27 -5.59 22.63
N ASP A 3 -34.50 -6.08 22.43
CA ASP A 3 -34.77 -7.23 21.57
C ASP A 3 -34.67 -6.89 20.07
N SER A 4 -35.06 -5.69 19.64
CA SER A 4 -34.91 -5.24 18.24
C SER A 4 -33.46 -4.93 17.85
N ALA A 5 -32.60 -4.61 18.82
CA ALA A 5 -31.15 -4.44 18.58
C ALA A 5 -30.42 -5.78 18.46
N ASN A 6 -30.89 -6.80 19.19
CA ASN A 6 -30.29 -8.15 19.12
C ASN A 6 -30.58 -8.86 17.78
N GLU A 7 -31.80 -8.70 17.22
CA GLU A 7 -32.14 -9.23 15.90
C GLU A 7 -31.30 -8.57 14.77
N ALA A 8 -31.10 -7.25 14.85
CA ALA A 8 -30.29 -6.53 13.83
C ALA A 8 -28.79 -6.86 13.86
N ILE A 9 -28.25 -7.35 14.99
CA ILE A 9 -26.85 -7.73 15.15
C ILE A 9 -26.59 -9.17 14.70
N ALA A 10 -27.62 -10.05 14.84
CA ALA A 10 -27.50 -11.46 14.48
C ALA A 10 -27.29 -11.68 12.97
N ASP A 11 -27.82 -10.77 12.12
CA ASP A 11 -27.78 -10.90 10.68
C ASP A 11 -26.46 -10.45 10.00
N ASN A 12 -25.64 -9.61 10.67
CA ASN A 12 -24.38 -9.17 10.05
C ASN A 12 -23.33 -8.75 11.10
N PRO A 13 -22.33 -9.59 11.39
CA PRO A 13 -21.27 -9.30 12.36
C PRO A 13 -20.34 -8.15 11.98
N PHE A 14 -20.39 -7.68 10.73
CA PHE A 14 -19.53 -6.57 10.24
C PHE A 14 -20.13 -5.17 10.45
N LYS A 15 -21.36 -5.05 10.97
CA LYS A 15 -21.99 -3.74 11.22
C LYS A 15 -21.23 -2.85 12.21
N CYS A 16 -20.46 -3.45 13.12
CA CYS A 16 -19.58 -2.69 14.02
C CYS A 16 -18.38 -2.05 13.27
N LEU A 17 -17.84 -2.74 12.28
CA LEU A 17 -16.74 -2.24 11.42
C LEU A 17 -17.19 -1.14 10.46
N LEU A 18 -18.48 -1.11 10.12
CA LEU A 18 -19.08 -0.09 9.26
C LEU A 18 -19.56 1.15 10.04
N GLY A 19 -19.37 1.21 11.37
CA GLY A 19 -19.76 2.35 12.21
C GLY A 19 -21.25 2.46 12.50
N GLU A 20 -22.06 1.44 12.20
CA GLU A 20 -23.52 1.42 12.44
C GLU A 20 -23.90 1.06 13.87
N ILE A 21 -22.95 0.53 14.66
CA ILE A 21 -23.13 0.11 16.05
C ILE A 21 -22.00 0.66 16.91
N SER A 22 -22.30 1.24 18.07
CA SER A 22 -21.27 1.76 18.95
C SER A 22 -20.43 0.65 19.61
N GLU A 23 -19.17 0.97 19.90
CA GLU A 23 -18.22 0.02 20.52
C GLU A 23 -18.69 -0.51 21.89
N GLU A 24 -19.50 0.28 22.60
CA GLU A 24 -20.10 -0.13 23.88
C GLU A 24 -21.22 -1.17 23.68
N GLN A 25 -22.05 -1.00 22.66
CA GLN A 25 -23.09 -1.98 22.29
C GLN A 25 -22.49 -3.30 21.85
N TRP A 26 -21.37 -3.24 21.13
CA TRP A 26 -20.60 -4.43 20.71
C TRP A 26 -19.97 -5.16 21.90
N LYS A 27 -19.43 -4.44 22.91
CA LYS A 27 -18.89 -5.03 24.14
C LYS A 27 -19.95 -5.72 24.96
N VAL A 28 -21.16 -5.14 25.06
CA VAL A 28 -22.32 -5.75 25.75
C VAL A 28 -22.77 -7.03 25.03
N PHE A 29 -22.84 -7.01 23.70
CA PHE A 29 -23.19 -8.18 22.90
C PHE A 29 -22.14 -9.31 23.03
N LYS A 30 -20.85 -8.97 23.04
CA LYS A 30 -19.76 -9.93 23.24
C LYS A 30 -19.79 -10.56 24.66
N ALA A 31 -20.18 -9.78 25.66
CA ALA A 31 -20.34 -10.26 27.02
C ALA A 31 -21.56 -11.22 27.16
N LEU A 32 -22.68 -10.88 26.49
CA LEU A 32 -23.89 -11.74 26.48
C LEU A 32 -23.63 -13.06 25.73
N ARG A 33 -22.88 -13.04 24.64
CA ARG A 33 -22.52 -14.24 23.88
C ARG A 33 -21.55 -15.16 24.63
N LYS A 34 -20.71 -14.61 25.50
CA LYS A 34 -19.80 -15.37 26.36
C LYS A 34 -20.55 -16.13 27.49
N HIS A 35 -21.77 -15.69 27.81
CA HIS A 35 -22.65 -16.38 28.78
C HIS A 35 -23.60 -17.44 28.18
N GLN A 36 -23.67 -17.50 26.82
CA GLN A 36 -24.49 -18.46 26.09
C GLN A 36 -23.73 -19.59 25.38
N GLY A 37 -22.41 -19.60 25.44
CA GLY A 37 -21.60 -20.59 24.74
C GLY A 37 -20.30 -20.88 25.49
N ASP A 38 -20.33 -21.75 26.45
CA ASP A 38 -19.22 -22.63 26.72
C ASP A 38 -19.09 -23.55 25.48
N LEU A 39 -17.86 -23.61 24.93
CA LEU A 39 -17.35 -24.49 23.90
C LEU A 39 -17.03 -23.74 22.56
N VAL A 40 -15.86 -23.22 22.48
CA VAL A 40 -14.77 -23.45 21.53
C VAL A 40 -13.63 -22.48 21.86
N GLU A 41 -12.56 -23.02 22.41
CA GLU A 41 -11.28 -22.34 22.63
C GLU A 41 -10.52 -22.32 21.30
N ASP A 42 -10.11 -21.13 20.85
CA ASP A 42 -9.03 -20.93 19.89
C ASP A 42 -7.75 -20.68 20.66
N ASP A 43 -6.85 -21.66 20.59
CA ASP A 43 -5.51 -21.62 21.18
C ASP A 43 -4.48 -21.37 20.05
N ASP A 44 -3.97 -20.15 19.99
CA ASP A 44 -2.80 -19.78 19.17
C ASP A 44 -1.63 -19.51 20.10
N SER A 45 -0.71 -20.46 20.19
CA SER A 45 0.72 -20.17 20.39
C SER A 45 1.61 -21.41 20.28
N PRO A 46 2.93 -21.26 19.97
CA PRO A 46 3.69 -22.19 19.17
C PRO A 46 4.55 -23.20 19.94
N LEU A 47 4.76 -24.34 19.27
CA LEU A 47 5.90 -25.26 19.28
C LEU A 47 6.93 -25.21 20.42
N ASP A 48 7.00 -26.32 21.18
CA ASP A 48 8.28 -27.00 21.30
C ASP A 48 8.12 -28.49 21.63
N SER A 49 9.06 -29.23 21.12
CA SER A 49 9.24 -30.66 21.04
C SER A 49 9.39 -31.40 22.37
N ALA A 50 8.84 -32.60 22.48
CA ALA A 50 9.60 -33.83 22.79
C ALA A 50 8.69 -35.02 23.15
N SER A 51 8.97 -36.07 22.43
CA SER A 51 8.78 -37.51 22.63
C SER A 51 8.30 -38.06 23.99
N SER A 52 7.37 -39.02 23.96
CA SER A 52 7.51 -40.43 24.21
C SER A 52 6.25 -41.10 24.77
N ASP A 53 5.87 -42.13 24.05
CA ASP A 53 5.30 -43.43 24.48
C ASP A 53 4.28 -43.59 25.63
N ILE A 54 3.30 -44.44 25.24
CA ILE A 54 2.67 -45.55 26.02
C ILE A 54 1.19 -45.40 26.37
N ASP A 55 0.47 -46.41 25.85
CA ASP A 55 -0.72 -47.13 26.30
C ASP A 55 -2.14 -46.56 26.12
N ALA A 56 -2.85 -47.27 25.25
CA ALA A 56 -4.31 -47.42 25.28
C ALA A 56 -4.77 -48.18 26.54
N PRO A 57 -6.00 -47.93 27.08
CA PRO A 57 -7.10 -48.84 26.74
C PRO A 57 -8.54 -48.27 26.72
N GLN A 58 -9.32 -49.00 25.91
CA GLN A 58 -10.74 -49.43 26.14
C GLN A 58 -11.89 -48.41 26.09
N GLU A 59 -12.65 -48.60 25.02
CA GLU A 59 -14.12 -48.64 24.87
C GLU A 59 -15.00 -48.05 26.01
N ALA A 60 -15.72 -47.02 25.67
CA ALA A 60 -17.03 -46.72 26.26
C ALA A 60 -17.98 -46.31 25.13
N THR A 61 -19.01 -47.10 24.98
CA THR A 61 -20.15 -47.03 24.12
C THR A 61 -20.84 -45.67 24.15
N ALA A 62 -20.80 -44.96 23.02
CA ALA A 62 -21.62 -43.79 22.76
C ALA A 62 -22.85 -44.23 21.90
N GLU A 63 -24.02 -43.93 22.41
CA GLU A 63 -25.32 -44.09 21.77
C GLU A 63 -25.35 -43.39 20.42
N LYS A 64 -25.72 -44.15 19.37
CA LYS A 64 -26.08 -43.67 18.05
C LYS A 64 -27.37 -42.87 18.15
N THR A 65 -27.31 -41.59 18.04
CA THR A 65 -28.41 -40.77 17.57
C THR A 65 -28.52 -40.95 16.08
N ASP A 66 -29.60 -41.62 15.63
CA ASP A 66 -29.89 -41.88 14.24
C ASP A 66 -29.99 -40.53 13.46
N ALA A 67 -29.07 -40.33 12.53
CA ALA A 67 -29.27 -39.33 11.50
C ALA A 67 -30.46 -39.73 10.63
N PRO A 68 -31.42 -38.84 10.31
CA PRO A 68 -32.58 -39.20 9.51
C PRO A 68 -32.14 -39.78 8.18
N ASP A 69 -32.76 -40.90 7.76
CA ASP A 69 -32.48 -41.57 6.49
C ASP A 69 -32.56 -40.55 5.36
N ALA A 70 -31.62 -40.63 4.38
CA ALA A 70 -31.55 -39.68 3.25
C ALA A 70 -32.87 -39.58 2.46
N GLU A 71 -33.76 -40.57 2.58
CA GLU A 71 -35.10 -40.55 2.01
C GLU A 71 -36.09 -39.77 2.81
N GLU A 72 -36.00 -39.79 4.16
CA GLU A 72 -36.81 -38.94 5.05
C GLU A 72 -36.43 -37.44 4.91
N LEU A 73 -35.13 -37.12 4.79
CA LEU A 73 -34.68 -35.76 4.58
C LEU A 73 -35.21 -35.17 3.26
N ARG A 74 -35.23 -35.99 2.18
CA ARG A 74 -35.76 -35.58 0.88
C ARG A 74 -37.26 -35.39 0.88
N SER A 75 -37.98 -36.29 1.53
CA SER A 75 -39.45 -36.16 1.72
C SER A 75 -39.77 -34.89 2.50
N MET A 76 -38.97 -34.59 3.51
CA MET A 76 -39.13 -33.35 4.31
C MET A 76 -38.84 -32.09 3.45
N LEU A 77 -37.78 -32.10 2.64
CA LEU A 77 -37.43 -31.01 1.72
C LEU A 77 -38.51 -30.78 0.66
N THR A 78 -39.04 -31.84 0.08
CA THR A 78 -40.16 -31.78 -0.85
C THR A 78 -41.40 -31.16 -0.23
N THR A 79 -41.70 -31.56 1.01
CA THR A 79 -42.86 -31.03 1.77
C THR A 79 -42.68 -29.56 2.13
N LYS A 80 -41.47 -29.14 2.53
CA LYS A 80 -41.12 -27.73 2.79
C LYS A 80 -41.26 -26.84 1.55
N TYR A 81 -40.82 -27.34 0.39
CA TYR A 81 -40.99 -26.61 -0.87
C TYR A 81 -42.48 -26.49 -1.27
N ILE A 82 -43.25 -27.55 -1.19
CA ILE A 82 -44.69 -27.53 -1.48
C ILE A 82 -45.46 -26.57 -0.55
N ASN A 83 -45.02 -26.44 0.71
CA ASN A 83 -45.61 -25.52 1.68
C ASN A 83 -45.15 -24.06 1.48
N GLY A 84 -44.19 -23.81 0.56
CA GLY A 84 -43.63 -22.47 0.32
C GLY A 84 -42.64 -21.98 1.37
N GLU A 85 -42.09 -22.89 2.20
CA GLU A 85 -41.13 -22.56 3.25
C GLU A 85 -39.69 -22.34 2.71
N ILE A 86 -39.38 -22.88 1.54
CA ILE A 86 -38.09 -22.75 0.84
C ILE A 86 -38.31 -22.45 -0.63
N THR A 87 -37.34 -21.70 -1.23
CA THR A 87 -37.38 -21.41 -2.66
C THR A 87 -36.94 -22.59 -3.51
N PHE A 88 -37.25 -22.57 -4.81
CA PHE A 88 -36.83 -23.65 -5.74
C PHE A 88 -35.31 -23.79 -5.83
N ALA A 89 -34.56 -22.67 -5.79
CA ALA A 89 -33.11 -22.70 -5.77
C ALA A 89 -32.56 -23.37 -4.52
N GLU A 90 -33.06 -23.01 -3.34
CA GLU A 90 -32.71 -23.68 -2.07
C GLU A 90 -33.10 -25.16 -2.03
N PHE A 91 -34.22 -25.51 -2.64
CA PHE A 91 -34.64 -26.90 -2.78
C PHE A 91 -33.66 -27.70 -3.62
N THR A 92 -33.24 -27.18 -4.79
CA THR A 92 -32.29 -27.84 -5.68
C THR A 92 -30.91 -27.97 -5.04
N ASP A 93 -30.39 -26.92 -4.42
CA ASP A 93 -29.09 -26.94 -3.76
C ASP A 93 -29.04 -27.96 -2.61
N ARG A 94 -30.06 -28.00 -1.75
CA ARG A 94 -30.14 -28.97 -0.63
C ARG A 94 -30.38 -30.41 -1.09
N MET A 95 -31.08 -30.59 -2.19
CA MET A 95 -31.26 -31.90 -2.79
C MET A 95 -29.94 -32.42 -3.43
N ASP A 96 -29.18 -31.55 -4.08
CA ASP A 96 -27.89 -31.91 -4.68
C ASP A 96 -26.82 -32.23 -3.61
N LEU A 97 -26.78 -31.48 -2.50
CA LEU A 97 -25.93 -31.75 -1.32
C LEU A 97 -26.24 -33.09 -0.66
N SER A 98 -27.49 -33.60 -0.74
CA SER A 98 -27.87 -34.92 -0.22
C SER A 98 -27.39 -36.08 -1.08
N LEU A 99 -26.82 -35.82 -2.26
CA LEU A 99 -26.38 -36.80 -3.24
C LEU A 99 -24.85 -37.00 -3.24
N THR A 100 -24.06 -36.15 -2.58
CA THR A 100 -22.59 -36.26 -2.54
C THR A 100 -22.15 -36.96 -1.25
N PRO A 101 -21.36 -38.05 -1.29
CA PRO A 101 -20.64 -38.54 -0.12
C PRO A 101 -19.58 -37.50 0.24
N LYS A 102 -19.43 -37.24 1.53
CA LYS A 102 -18.39 -36.34 2.07
C LYS A 102 -16.99 -36.79 1.63
N GLU A 103 -16.38 -36.12 0.69
CA GLU A 103 -14.95 -36.08 0.52
C GLU A 103 -14.51 -34.65 0.55
N GLU A 104 -13.60 -34.41 1.49
CA GLU A 104 -12.93 -33.16 1.79
C GLU A 104 -12.22 -32.61 0.56
N HIS A 105 -12.47 -31.34 0.20
CA HIS A 105 -11.41 -30.47 -0.31
C HIS A 105 -11.79 -29.00 -0.06
N CYS A 106 -11.11 -28.42 0.90
CA CYS A 106 -10.97 -26.99 1.07
C CYS A 106 -10.01 -26.41 0.04
N LYS A 107 -10.33 -25.19 -0.39
CA LYS A 107 -9.43 -24.15 -0.96
C LYS A 107 -9.10 -24.30 -2.42
N GLU A 108 -9.78 -23.49 -3.19
CA GLU A 108 -9.34 -22.66 -4.31
C GLU A 108 -10.59 -22.16 -5.06
N ALA A 109 -11.21 -21.09 -4.53
CA ALA A 109 -12.58 -20.69 -4.93
C ALA A 109 -12.64 -19.58 -6.00
N ASP A 110 -11.55 -19.18 -6.65
CA ASP A 110 -11.58 -18.04 -7.56
C ASP A 110 -11.18 -18.30 -9.03
N GLN A 111 -10.85 -19.54 -9.42
CA GLN A 111 -10.49 -19.86 -10.82
C GLN A 111 -11.34 -20.94 -11.50
N GLU A 112 -12.28 -21.59 -10.83
CA GLU A 112 -13.08 -22.70 -11.39
C GLU A 112 -14.47 -22.32 -11.91
N LEU A 113 -14.82 -21.03 -12.00
CA LEU A 113 -16.17 -20.60 -12.46
C LEU A 113 -16.42 -20.74 -13.97
N ASP A 114 -15.38 -20.94 -14.79
CA ASP A 114 -15.50 -21.06 -16.25
C ASP A 114 -15.74 -22.51 -16.74
N ASP A 115 -15.39 -23.53 -15.96
CA ASP A 115 -15.46 -24.95 -16.39
C ASP A 115 -16.76 -25.68 -15.98
N ASP A 116 -17.50 -25.17 -14.99
CA ASP A 116 -18.72 -25.85 -14.51
C ASP A 116 -19.93 -25.72 -15.45
N PHE A 117 -19.90 -24.71 -16.36
CA PHE A 117 -20.94 -24.56 -17.38
C PHE A 117 -20.83 -25.56 -18.55
N LEU A 118 -19.66 -26.20 -18.74
CA LEU A 118 -19.36 -27.07 -19.86
C LEU A 118 -19.29 -28.55 -19.52
N ARG A 119 -19.39 -28.95 -18.26
CA ARG A 119 -19.37 -30.38 -17.88
C ARG A 119 -20.75 -31.01 -18.04
N PRO A 120 -20.92 -31.97 -18.96
CA PRO A 120 -22.13 -32.80 -18.98
C PRO A 120 -22.21 -33.56 -17.66
N SER A 121 -23.33 -33.45 -16.95
CA SER A 121 -23.54 -34.12 -15.65
C SER A 121 -23.56 -35.63 -15.82
N HIS A 122 -22.38 -36.24 -15.81
CA HIS A 122 -22.26 -37.70 -15.69
C HIS A 122 -22.46 -38.10 -14.23
N ARG A 123 -23.56 -38.72 -13.97
CA ARG A 123 -24.06 -39.43 -12.76
C ARG A 123 -25.18 -38.72 -12.02
N ARG A 124 -26.35 -38.64 -12.67
CA ARG A 124 -27.64 -38.59 -11.93
C ARG A 124 -28.22 -39.99 -11.97
N GLY A 125 -28.59 -40.52 -10.82
CA GLY A 125 -29.19 -41.88 -10.70
C GLY A 125 -30.43 -41.97 -11.57
N ARG A 126 -30.49 -43.00 -12.39
CA ARG A 126 -31.64 -43.37 -13.24
C ARG A 126 -32.93 -43.18 -12.45
N ALA A 127 -33.89 -42.43 -13.00
CA ALA A 127 -35.25 -42.34 -12.49
C ALA A 127 -35.74 -43.78 -12.18
N ARG A 128 -36.14 -44.00 -10.94
CA ARG A 128 -36.60 -45.31 -10.50
C ARG A 128 -37.95 -45.51 -11.13
N ARG A 129 -38.14 -46.46 -12.05
CA ARG A 129 -39.43 -46.81 -12.62
C ARG A 129 -40.36 -47.20 -11.48
N LEU A 130 -41.58 -46.67 -11.47
CA LEU A 130 -42.60 -46.99 -10.49
C LEU A 130 -42.83 -48.52 -10.45
N PRO A 131 -42.99 -49.13 -9.26
CA PRO A 131 -43.48 -50.47 -9.09
C PRO A 131 -44.81 -50.66 -9.82
N ARG A 132 -45.09 -51.83 -10.35
CA ARG A 132 -46.31 -52.09 -11.14
C ARG A 132 -47.58 -51.78 -10.41
N ASP A 133 -47.61 -51.96 -9.11
CA ASP A 133 -48.76 -51.67 -8.24
C ASP A 133 -49.05 -50.17 -8.15
N LEU A 134 -48.00 -49.38 -8.08
CA LEU A 134 -48.10 -47.91 -8.04
C LEU A 134 -48.39 -47.28 -9.40
N GLN A 135 -47.94 -47.96 -10.50
CA GLN A 135 -48.32 -47.55 -11.86
C GLN A 135 -49.80 -47.64 -12.09
N GLY A 136 -50.46 -48.68 -11.49
CA GLY A 136 -51.91 -48.82 -11.52
C GLY A 136 -52.66 -47.68 -10.83
N LEU A 137 -52.11 -47.19 -9.69
CA LEU A 137 -52.68 -46.06 -8.99
C LEU A 137 -52.53 -44.75 -9.76
N VAL A 138 -51.35 -44.48 -10.42
CA VAL A 138 -51.16 -43.33 -11.30
C VAL A 138 -52.09 -43.39 -12.51
N GLY A 139 -52.27 -44.61 -13.08
CA GLY A 139 -53.22 -44.82 -14.18
C GLY A 139 -54.69 -44.55 -13.77
N GLN A 140 -55.08 -44.91 -12.51
CA GLN A 140 -56.36 -44.53 -11.96
C GLN A 140 -56.48 -43.03 -11.68
N ALA A 141 -55.43 -42.39 -11.18
CA ALA A 141 -55.41 -40.94 -11.01
C ALA A 141 -55.61 -40.22 -12.34
N ASN A 142 -54.92 -40.67 -13.41
CA ASN A 142 -55.08 -40.10 -14.76
C ASN A 142 -56.51 -40.32 -15.31
N LEU A 143 -57.15 -41.44 -15.04
CA LEU A 143 -58.57 -41.68 -15.39
C LEU A 143 -59.52 -40.79 -14.60
N CYS A 144 -59.26 -40.56 -13.30
CA CYS A 144 -60.00 -39.60 -12.49
C CYS A 144 -59.83 -38.17 -12.98
N PHE A 145 -58.63 -37.77 -13.38
CA PHE A 145 -58.37 -36.50 -14.04
C PHE A 145 -59.17 -36.33 -15.34
N ALA A 146 -59.12 -37.32 -16.25
CA ALA A 146 -59.82 -37.26 -17.50
C ALA A 146 -61.37 -37.24 -17.33
N ARG A 147 -61.88 -37.72 -16.19
CA ARG A 147 -63.34 -37.70 -15.83
C ARG A 147 -63.73 -36.40 -15.11
N GLY A 148 -62.80 -35.53 -14.80
CA GLY A 148 -63.03 -34.27 -14.07
C GLY A 148 -63.13 -34.43 -12.54
N SER A 149 -62.81 -35.62 -11.99
CA SER A 149 -62.76 -35.89 -10.55
C SER A 149 -61.43 -35.52 -9.92
N TYR A 150 -61.09 -34.21 -10.00
CA TYR A 150 -59.77 -33.66 -9.66
C TYR A 150 -59.34 -33.96 -8.23
N GLN A 151 -60.28 -33.86 -7.21
CA GLN A 151 -59.93 -34.08 -5.80
C GLN A 151 -59.51 -35.53 -5.52
N ASP A 152 -60.12 -36.50 -6.16
CA ASP A 152 -59.78 -37.90 -5.99
C ASP A 152 -58.48 -38.24 -6.72
N ALA A 153 -58.24 -37.64 -7.90
CA ALA A 153 -56.97 -37.70 -8.59
C ALA A 153 -55.81 -37.12 -7.75
N VAL A 154 -55.97 -35.97 -7.09
CA VAL A 154 -55.00 -35.39 -6.16
C VAL A 154 -54.68 -36.34 -5.03
N LYS A 155 -55.71 -36.93 -4.33
CA LYS A 155 -55.50 -37.90 -3.22
C LYS A 155 -54.68 -39.10 -3.66
N MET A 156 -54.97 -39.65 -4.82
CA MET A 156 -54.24 -40.77 -5.35
C MET A 156 -52.81 -40.47 -5.70
N CYS A 157 -52.57 -39.32 -6.39
CA CYS A 157 -51.23 -38.85 -6.69
C CYS A 157 -50.42 -38.57 -5.44
N MET A 158 -51.01 -37.90 -4.41
CA MET A 158 -50.31 -37.63 -3.16
C MET A 158 -49.92 -38.87 -2.38
N GLU A 159 -50.75 -39.93 -2.43
CA GLU A 159 -50.41 -41.23 -1.84
C GLU A 159 -49.27 -41.91 -2.59
N VAL A 160 -49.23 -41.80 -3.95
CA VAL A 160 -48.10 -42.30 -4.73
C VAL A 160 -46.81 -41.50 -4.43
N VAL A 161 -46.90 -40.20 -4.25
CA VAL A 161 -45.76 -39.34 -3.85
C VAL A 161 -45.21 -39.78 -2.49
N ARG A 162 -46.11 -40.08 -1.54
CA ARG A 162 -45.73 -40.58 -0.20
C ARG A 162 -44.98 -41.90 -0.23
N LEU A 163 -45.38 -42.83 -1.14
CA LEU A 163 -44.80 -44.18 -1.28
C LEU A 163 -43.58 -44.23 -2.17
N ALA A 164 -43.50 -43.33 -3.16
CA ALA A 164 -42.43 -43.25 -4.12
C ALA A 164 -42.04 -41.80 -4.46
N PRO A 165 -41.35 -41.05 -3.55
CA PRO A 165 -41.08 -39.65 -3.69
C PRO A 165 -40.09 -39.33 -4.85
N ARG A 166 -39.47 -40.32 -5.47
CA ARG A 166 -38.51 -40.14 -6.61
C ARG A 166 -39.14 -40.40 -7.98
N ALA A 167 -40.41 -40.65 -8.06
CA ALA A 167 -41.10 -40.83 -9.33
C ALA A 167 -41.57 -39.47 -9.88
N ALA A 168 -41.19 -39.15 -11.12
CA ALA A 168 -41.60 -37.86 -11.74
C ALA A 168 -43.10 -37.88 -12.15
N GLU A 169 -43.61 -39.02 -12.60
CA GLU A 169 -44.97 -39.17 -13.16
C GLU A 169 -46.10 -38.62 -12.26
N PRO A 170 -46.17 -38.88 -10.93
CA PRO A 170 -47.25 -38.37 -10.11
C PRO A 170 -47.16 -36.83 -9.92
N PHE A 171 -45.99 -36.24 -9.93
CA PHE A 171 -45.79 -34.80 -9.86
C PHE A 171 -46.24 -34.12 -11.16
N GLN A 172 -45.95 -34.67 -12.31
CA GLN A 172 -46.43 -34.17 -13.60
C GLN A 172 -47.94 -34.21 -13.67
N THR A 173 -48.53 -35.31 -13.20
CA THR A 173 -50.01 -35.43 -13.16
C THR A 173 -50.62 -34.41 -12.17
N LEU A 174 -50.03 -34.18 -11.03
CA LEU A 174 -50.46 -33.15 -10.09
C LEU A 174 -50.38 -31.74 -10.70
N GLY A 175 -49.29 -31.44 -11.44
CA GLY A 175 -49.14 -30.20 -12.18
C GLY A 175 -50.32 -29.94 -13.14
N MET A 176 -50.66 -30.96 -13.97
CA MET A 176 -51.79 -30.89 -14.92
C MET A 176 -53.15 -30.74 -14.20
N ILE A 177 -53.35 -31.41 -13.09
CA ILE A 177 -54.58 -31.34 -12.29
C ILE A 177 -54.73 -29.91 -11.71
N TYR A 178 -53.66 -29.31 -11.10
CA TYR A 178 -53.76 -27.97 -10.53
C TYR A 178 -53.87 -26.89 -11.62
N GLU A 179 -53.27 -27.08 -12.78
CA GLU A 179 -53.50 -26.22 -13.95
C GLU A 179 -54.97 -26.22 -14.37
N ALA A 180 -55.61 -27.40 -14.45
CA ALA A 180 -57.05 -27.53 -14.73
C ALA A 180 -57.94 -26.98 -13.63
N LEU A 181 -57.50 -26.93 -12.40
CA LEU A 181 -58.18 -26.33 -11.27
C LEU A 181 -58.10 -24.81 -11.24
N GLY A 182 -57.20 -24.21 -12.03
CA GLY A 182 -56.97 -22.76 -12.07
C GLY A 182 -56.06 -22.28 -10.92
N GLU A 183 -55.23 -23.15 -10.34
CA GLU A 183 -54.23 -22.80 -9.34
C GLU A 183 -52.81 -22.81 -9.93
N PRO A 184 -52.40 -21.75 -10.69
CA PRO A 184 -51.16 -21.80 -11.47
C PRO A 184 -49.88 -21.86 -10.64
N GLN A 185 -49.87 -21.31 -9.41
CA GLN A 185 -48.72 -21.38 -8.54
C GLN A 185 -48.42 -22.79 -8.09
N ARG A 186 -49.42 -23.56 -7.67
CA ARG A 186 -49.28 -24.96 -7.30
C ARG A 186 -48.95 -25.85 -8.49
N ALA A 187 -49.61 -25.58 -9.66
CA ALA A 187 -49.33 -26.27 -10.87
C ALA A 187 -47.84 -26.14 -11.25
N LEU A 188 -47.26 -24.93 -11.19
CA LEU A 188 -45.84 -24.67 -11.44
C LEU A 188 -44.94 -25.40 -10.43
N GLN A 189 -45.25 -25.35 -9.12
CA GLN A 189 -44.47 -26.02 -8.08
C GLN A 189 -44.36 -27.54 -8.32
N PHE A 190 -45.48 -28.22 -8.58
CA PHE A 190 -45.50 -29.65 -8.83
C PHE A 190 -44.80 -30.00 -10.18
N SER A 191 -44.98 -29.19 -11.21
CA SER A 191 -44.31 -29.42 -12.50
C SER A 191 -42.78 -29.22 -12.39
N LEU A 192 -42.30 -28.25 -11.59
CA LEU A 192 -40.88 -28.06 -11.31
C LEU A 192 -40.26 -29.28 -10.60
N ILE A 193 -40.95 -29.83 -9.60
CA ILE A 193 -40.45 -31.09 -8.98
C ILE A 193 -40.41 -32.24 -9.97
N GLY A 194 -41.45 -32.34 -10.83
CA GLY A 194 -41.51 -33.38 -11.89
C GLY A 194 -40.35 -33.25 -12.87
N ALA A 195 -40.09 -32.05 -13.35
CA ALA A 195 -38.98 -31.73 -14.24
C ALA A 195 -37.62 -31.95 -13.58
N TYR A 196 -37.44 -31.61 -12.31
CA TYR A 196 -36.19 -31.87 -11.56
C TYR A 196 -35.88 -33.36 -11.43
N LEU A 197 -36.93 -34.21 -11.23
CA LEU A 197 -36.79 -35.68 -11.17
C LEU A 197 -36.59 -36.32 -12.54
N SER A 198 -36.95 -35.65 -13.65
CA SER A 198 -36.77 -36.08 -15.04
C SER A 198 -36.13 -34.97 -15.88
N PRO A 199 -34.86 -34.64 -15.68
CA PRO A 199 -34.25 -33.40 -16.17
C PRO A 199 -33.84 -33.42 -17.66
N GLN A 200 -34.22 -34.41 -18.46
CA GLN A 200 -33.75 -34.61 -19.84
C GLN A 200 -34.52 -33.80 -20.89
N ASP A 201 -35.63 -33.20 -20.54
CA ASP A 201 -36.52 -32.48 -21.46
C ASP A 201 -36.25 -30.96 -21.38
N ALA A 202 -35.56 -30.44 -22.41
CA ALA A 202 -35.21 -29.03 -22.50
C ALA A 202 -36.45 -28.14 -22.74
N ASP A 203 -37.41 -28.67 -23.53
CA ASP A 203 -38.63 -27.93 -23.89
C ASP A 203 -39.55 -27.74 -22.68
N GLU A 204 -39.64 -28.78 -21.83
CA GLU A 204 -40.39 -28.70 -20.58
C GLU A 204 -39.76 -27.67 -19.63
N TRP A 205 -38.42 -27.64 -19.51
CA TRP A 205 -37.71 -26.62 -18.69
C TRP A 205 -37.89 -25.20 -19.22
N SER A 206 -37.88 -25.01 -20.55
CA SER A 206 -38.13 -23.72 -21.18
C SER A 206 -39.55 -23.23 -20.88
N ARG A 207 -40.55 -24.10 -21.06
CA ARG A 207 -41.97 -23.82 -20.73
C ARG A 207 -42.15 -23.41 -19.26
N LEU A 208 -41.51 -24.12 -18.34
CA LEU A 208 -41.56 -23.77 -16.90
C LEU A 208 -40.85 -22.44 -16.61
N GLY A 209 -39.79 -22.13 -17.35
CA GLY A 209 -39.12 -20.82 -17.30
C GLY A 209 -40.04 -19.67 -17.72
N GLU A 210 -40.76 -19.83 -18.85
CA GLU A 210 -41.77 -18.87 -19.34
C GLU A 210 -42.90 -18.69 -18.34
N LEU A 211 -43.48 -19.76 -17.78
CA LEU A 211 -44.50 -19.72 -16.75
C LEU A 211 -44.00 -19.01 -15.46
N SER A 212 -42.73 -19.17 -15.10
CA SER A 212 -42.12 -18.47 -13.97
C SER A 212 -42.03 -16.97 -14.23
N LEU A 213 -41.69 -16.55 -15.45
CA LEU A 213 -41.69 -15.16 -15.89
C LEU A 213 -43.09 -14.54 -15.87
N GLU A 214 -44.11 -15.26 -16.30
CA GLU A 214 -45.51 -14.80 -16.23
C GLU A 214 -45.98 -14.57 -14.79
N GLN A 215 -45.41 -15.35 -13.82
CA GLN A 215 -45.68 -15.16 -12.40
C GLN A 215 -44.80 -14.08 -11.77
N GLY A 216 -43.84 -13.51 -12.50
CA GLY A 216 -42.96 -12.44 -12.07
C GLY A 216 -41.74 -12.90 -11.28
N ASP A 217 -41.45 -14.20 -11.19
CA ASP A 217 -40.24 -14.72 -10.53
C ASP A 217 -39.09 -14.97 -11.52
N VAL A 218 -38.29 -13.91 -11.73
CA VAL A 218 -37.13 -13.93 -12.64
C VAL A 218 -36.03 -14.90 -12.14
N HIS A 219 -35.84 -15.05 -10.83
CA HIS A 219 -34.82 -15.94 -10.28
C HIS A 219 -35.15 -17.41 -10.51
N GLN A 220 -36.44 -17.78 -10.37
CA GLN A 220 -36.92 -19.12 -10.67
C GLN A 220 -36.84 -19.42 -12.18
N ALA A 221 -37.15 -18.43 -13.03
CA ALA A 221 -37.00 -18.55 -14.47
C ALA A 221 -35.54 -18.80 -14.88
N ILE A 222 -34.57 -18.06 -14.31
CA ILE A 222 -33.13 -18.30 -14.52
C ILE A 222 -32.76 -19.73 -14.14
N ALA A 223 -33.24 -20.24 -13.00
CA ALA A 223 -32.97 -21.62 -12.59
C ALA A 223 -33.51 -22.64 -13.59
N CYS A 224 -34.71 -22.40 -14.15
CA CYS A 224 -35.30 -23.24 -15.21
C CYS A 224 -34.49 -23.20 -16.51
N TYR A 225 -34.13 -22.04 -17.01
CA TYR A 225 -33.35 -21.89 -18.23
C TYR A 225 -31.93 -22.46 -18.09
N VAL A 226 -31.31 -22.37 -16.89
CA VAL A 226 -30.02 -23.05 -16.61
C VAL A 226 -30.16 -24.56 -16.77
N GLN A 227 -31.27 -25.17 -16.31
CA GLN A 227 -31.52 -26.61 -16.48
C GLN A 227 -31.86 -26.95 -17.95
N ALA A 228 -32.60 -26.10 -18.66
CA ALA A 228 -32.87 -26.24 -20.09
C ALA A 228 -31.58 -26.25 -20.92
N VAL A 229 -30.66 -25.32 -20.70
CA VAL A 229 -29.34 -25.27 -21.34
C VAL A 229 -28.47 -26.48 -20.98
N ARG A 230 -28.60 -27.02 -19.76
CA ARG A 230 -27.90 -28.28 -19.37
C ARG A 230 -28.50 -29.49 -20.04
N ALA A 231 -29.81 -29.51 -20.29
CA ALA A 231 -30.50 -30.61 -20.99
C ALA A 231 -30.18 -30.62 -22.49
N ASP A 232 -30.18 -29.47 -23.13
CA ASP A 232 -29.76 -29.28 -24.53
C ASP A 232 -28.71 -28.15 -24.65
N PRO A 233 -27.43 -28.47 -24.52
CA PRO A 233 -26.34 -27.50 -24.66
C PRO A 233 -26.18 -26.94 -26.08
N SER A 234 -26.78 -27.56 -27.09
CA SER A 234 -26.65 -27.16 -28.51
C SER A 234 -27.62 -26.06 -28.94
N ASN A 235 -28.64 -25.81 -28.15
CA ASN A 235 -29.68 -24.84 -28.49
C ASN A 235 -29.21 -23.40 -28.13
N ALA A 236 -29.05 -22.58 -29.19
CA ALA A 236 -28.61 -21.19 -29.07
C ALA A 236 -29.70 -20.26 -28.51
N GLU A 237 -31.00 -20.59 -28.78
CA GLU A 237 -32.12 -19.74 -28.31
C GLU A 237 -32.25 -19.76 -26.79
N LEU A 238 -32.11 -20.94 -26.16
CA LEU A 238 -32.16 -21.07 -24.73
C LEU A 238 -31.03 -20.29 -24.01
N ARG A 239 -29.85 -20.25 -24.63
CA ARG A 239 -28.73 -19.44 -24.09
C ARG A 239 -28.94 -17.95 -24.25
N PHE A 240 -29.60 -17.57 -25.37
CA PHE A 240 -29.91 -16.18 -25.58
C PHE A 240 -30.91 -15.66 -24.53
N GLU A 241 -31.98 -16.43 -24.28
CA GLU A 241 -32.95 -16.10 -23.23
C GLU A 241 -32.29 -16.05 -21.84
N LEU A 242 -31.43 -17.03 -21.53
CA LEU A 242 -30.70 -17.02 -20.25
C LEU A 242 -29.77 -15.81 -20.12
N CYS A 243 -29.09 -15.38 -21.20
CA CYS A 243 -28.27 -14.18 -21.21
C CYS A 243 -29.10 -12.94 -20.91
N SER A 244 -30.24 -12.77 -21.59
CA SER A 244 -31.18 -11.68 -21.40
C SER A 244 -31.67 -11.58 -19.96
N LEU A 245 -32.00 -12.71 -19.34
CA LEU A 245 -32.43 -12.78 -17.93
C LEU A 245 -31.32 -12.39 -16.95
N TYR A 246 -30.08 -12.82 -17.20
CA TYR A 246 -28.94 -12.37 -16.36
C TYR A 246 -28.66 -10.88 -16.50
N GLU A 247 -28.86 -10.29 -17.67
CA GLU A 247 -28.77 -8.84 -17.87
C GLU A 247 -29.86 -8.08 -17.10
N GLN A 248 -31.10 -8.56 -17.12
CA GLN A 248 -32.23 -7.98 -16.37
C GLN A 248 -31.98 -7.97 -14.86
N VAL A 249 -31.38 -9.03 -14.32
CA VAL A 249 -31.05 -9.13 -12.87
C VAL A 249 -29.78 -8.36 -12.53
N GLY A 250 -29.01 -7.86 -13.54
CA GLY A 250 -27.77 -7.12 -13.34
C GLY A 250 -26.55 -8.01 -13.04
N ASN A 251 -26.66 -9.34 -13.20
CA ASN A 251 -25.54 -10.25 -13.03
C ASN A 251 -24.69 -10.33 -14.30
N GLN A 252 -23.89 -9.30 -14.49
CA GLN A 252 -23.11 -9.11 -15.71
C GLN A 252 -22.02 -10.17 -15.93
N GLN A 253 -21.48 -10.80 -14.87
CA GLN A 253 -20.46 -11.84 -15.02
C GLN A 253 -21.04 -13.10 -15.68
N ARG A 254 -22.21 -13.56 -15.20
CA ARG A 254 -22.90 -14.72 -15.76
C ARG A 254 -23.47 -14.45 -17.14
N ALA A 255 -23.96 -13.24 -17.40
CA ALA A 255 -24.38 -12.81 -18.73
C ALA A 255 -23.24 -12.93 -19.74
N LEU A 256 -22.03 -12.43 -19.43
CA LEU A 256 -20.87 -12.53 -20.32
C LEU A 256 -20.40 -13.96 -20.55
N ALA A 257 -20.44 -14.82 -19.52
CA ALA A 257 -20.12 -16.24 -19.68
C ALA A 257 -21.10 -16.94 -20.64
N CYS A 258 -22.40 -16.65 -20.50
CA CYS A 258 -23.44 -17.13 -21.41
C CYS A 258 -23.24 -16.65 -22.85
N CYS A 259 -22.95 -15.35 -23.04
CA CYS A 259 -22.70 -14.79 -24.37
C CYS A 259 -21.44 -15.38 -25.02
N THR A 260 -20.39 -15.62 -24.22
CA THR A 260 -19.17 -16.28 -24.72
C THR A 260 -19.45 -17.70 -25.21
N ALA A 261 -20.25 -18.46 -24.49
CA ALA A 261 -20.67 -19.81 -24.87
C ALA A 261 -21.60 -19.78 -26.09
N LEU A 262 -22.48 -18.78 -26.22
CA LEU A 262 -23.35 -18.57 -27.37
C LEU A 262 -22.57 -18.34 -28.66
N VAL A 263 -21.55 -17.47 -28.63
CA VAL A 263 -20.66 -17.20 -29.78
C VAL A 263 -19.99 -18.48 -30.29
N GLN A 264 -19.59 -19.40 -29.40
CA GLN A 264 -19.00 -20.66 -29.79
C GLN A 264 -19.97 -21.59 -30.56
N GLN A 265 -21.28 -21.47 -30.38
CA GLN A 265 -22.30 -22.35 -30.96
C GLN A 265 -22.95 -21.79 -32.22
N MET A 266 -22.94 -20.46 -32.43
CA MET A 266 -23.54 -19.81 -33.57
C MET A 266 -23.00 -20.34 -34.89
N GLY A 267 -23.92 -20.65 -35.83
CA GLY A 267 -23.61 -21.18 -37.19
C GLY A 267 -23.52 -20.11 -38.27
N HIS A 268 -24.00 -18.88 -38.00
CA HIS A 268 -24.04 -17.79 -38.99
C HIS A 268 -22.81 -16.84 -38.77
N GLY A 269 -21.95 -16.77 -39.81
CA GLY A 269 -20.65 -16.08 -39.73
C GLY A 269 -20.78 -14.58 -39.39
N ASP A 270 -21.61 -13.82 -40.10
CA ASP A 270 -21.74 -12.36 -39.90
C ASP A 270 -22.31 -11.98 -38.53
N ALA A 271 -23.33 -12.70 -38.06
CA ALA A 271 -23.92 -12.47 -36.75
C ALA A 271 -22.95 -12.83 -35.62
N CYS A 272 -22.19 -13.94 -35.77
CA CYS A 272 -21.19 -14.38 -34.82
C CYS A 272 -20.05 -13.35 -34.68
N LEU A 273 -19.54 -12.84 -35.81
CA LEU A 273 -18.46 -11.81 -35.79
C LEU A 273 -18.92 -10.50 -35.17
N LYS A 274 -20.16 -10.05 -35.49
CA LYS A 274 -20.74 -8.83 -34.87
C LYS A 274 -20.87 -8.99 -33.35
N LEU A 275 -21.43 -10.10 -32.87
CA LEU A 275 -21.58 -10.35 -31.45
C LEU A 275 -20.21 -10.48 -30.75
N SER A 276 -19.25 -11.12 -31.42
CA SER A 276 -17.89 -11.28 -30.90
C SER A 276 -17.16 -9.94 -30.77
N ARG A 277 -17.37 -8.98 -31.71
CA ARG A 277 -16.84 -7.62 -31.61
C ARG A 277 -17.39 -6.88 -30.38
N GLU A 278 -18.70 -6.89 -30.21
CA GLU A 278 -19.34 -6.20 -29.08
C GLU A 278 -18.91 -6.85 -27.74
N LEU A 279 -18.83 -8.17 -27.68
CA LEU A 279 -18.35 -8.88 -26.51
C LEU A 279 -16.88 -8.59 -26.21
N ALA A 280 -16.03 -8.50 -27.24
CA ALA A 280 -14.63 -8.14 -27.09
C ALA A 280 -14.46 -6.70 -26.55
N LYS A 281 -15.28 -5.75 -27.02
CA LYS A 281 -15.31 -4.36 -26.50
C LYS A 281 -15.65 -4.34 -25.01
N VAL A 282 -16.69 -5.09 -24.60
CA VAL A 282 -17.11 -5.17 -23.19
C VAL A 282 -16.03 -5.79 -22.31
N HIS A 283 -15.37 -6.86 -22.76
CA HIS A 283 -14.25 -7.47 -22.04
C HIS A 283 -13.06 -6.52 -21.93
N HIS A 284 -12.75 -5.77 -23.00
CA HIS A 284 -11.68 -4.77 -23.00
C HIS A 284 -11.96 -3.62 -22.01
N GLN A 285 -13.18 -3.07 -22.00
CA GLN A 285 -13.59 -2.02 -21.05
C GLN A 285 -13.46 -2.45 -19.58
N ARG A 286 -13.53 -3.74 -19.31
CA ARG A 286 -13.34 -4.34 -17.96
C ARG A 286 -11.89 -4.70 -17.66
N GLY A 287 -10.95 -4.41 -18.56
CA GLY A 287 -9.55 -4.75 -18.40
C GLY A 287 -9.19 -6.23 -18.66
N ASN A 288 -10.17 -7.07 -19.09
CA ASN A 288 -9.90 -8.47 -19.40
C ASN A 288 -9.54 -8.67 -20.89
N VAL A 289 -8.37 -8.19 -21.27
CA VAL A 289 -7.88 -8.23 -22.65
C VAL A 289 -7.72 -9.67 -23.17
N ALA A 290 -7.32 -10.61 -22.29
CA ALA A 290 -7.13 -12.02 -22.68
C ALA A 290 -8.44 -12.72 -23.09
N ALA A 291 -9.54 -12.43 -22.40
CA ALA A 291 -10.85 -12.94 -22.77
C ALA A 291 -11.35 -12.32 -24.08
N ALA A 292 -11.17 -11.01 -24.26
CA ALA A 292 -11.50 -10.32 -25.51
C ALA A 292 -10.79 -10.94 -26.73
N THR A 293 -9.49 -11.16 -26.60
CA THR A 293 -8.67 -11.78 -27.66
C THR A 293 -9.15 -13.19 -27.98
N ARG A 294 -9.41 -14.02 -26.97
CA ARG A 294 -9.89 -15.40 -27.17
C ARG A 294 -11.24 -15.46 -27.91
N VAL A 295 -12.20 -14.61 -27.53
CA VAL A 295 -13.53 -14.57 -28.16
C VAL A 295 -13.41 -14.21 -29.64
N LEU A 296 -12.67 -13.14 -29.96
CA LEU A 296 -12.55 -12.67 -31.32
C LEU A 296 -11.71 -13.64 -32.18
N LEU A 297 -10.61 -14.17 -31.64
CA LEU A 297 -9.77 -15.17 -32.34
C LEU A 297 -10.53 -16.45 -32.68
N ASN A 298 -11.38 -16.94 -31.77
CA ASN A 298 -12.20 -18.11 -32.01
C ASN A 298 -13.24 -17.87 -33.11
N ALA A 299 -13.84 -16.68 -33.15
CA ALA A 299 -14.79 -16.30 -34.20
C ALA A 299 -14.12 -16.18 -35.57
N VAL A 300 -12.94 -15.54 -35.63
CA VAL A 300 -12.14 -15.39 -36.85
C VAL A 300 -11.69 -16.76 -37.39
N LYS A 301 -11.21 -17.66 -36.51
CA LYS A 301 -10.84 -19.05 -36.92
C LYS A 301 -12.03 -19.86 -37.42
N LYS A 302 -13.22 -19.65 -36.85
CA LYS A 302 -14.43 -20.42 -37.22
C LYS A 302 -15.00 -19.96 -38.57
N PHE A 303 -14.92 -18.68 -38.91
CA PHE A 303 -15.51 -18.11 -40.13
C PHE A 303 -14.51 -17.28 -40.93
N PRO A 304 -13.44 -17.86 -41.49
CA PRO A 304 -12.36 -17.13 -42.13
C PRO A 304 -12.80 -16.37 -43.39
N THR A 305 -13.91 -16.75 -44.06
CA THR A 305 -14.43 -16.14 -45.29
C THR A 305 -15.27 -14.90 -45.04
N HIS A 306 -15.71 -14.64 -43.80
CA HIS A 306 -16.57 -13.52 -43.44
C HIS A 306 -15.84 -12.43 -42.66
N VAL A 307 -14.54 -12.59 -42.44
CA VAL A 307 -13.73 -11.67 -41.66
C VAL A 307 -13.51 -10.35 -42.40
N SER A 308 -13.85 -9.22 -41.76
CA SER A 308 -13.60 -7.88 -42.28
C SER A 308 -12.23 -7.37 -41.82
N SER A 309 -11.74 -6.33 -42.55
CA SER A 309 -10.50 -5.63 -42.15
C SER A 309 -10.60 -5.00 -40.73
N GLU A 310 -11.83 -4.61 -40.33
CA GLU A 310 -12.10 -4.10 -38.98
C GLU A 310 -11.92 -5.18 -37.90
N ASP A 311 -12.36 -6.44 -38.16
CA ASP A 311 -12.19 -7.56 -37.23
C ASP A 311 -10.71 -7.90 -37.04
N ILE A 312 -9.95 -7.89 -38.14
CA ILE A 312 -8.50 -8.10 -38.10
C ILE A 312 -7.83 -6.97 -37.33
N ASN A 313 -8.20 -5.73 -37.61
CA ASN A 313 -7.63 -4.56 -36.93
C ASN A 313 -7.83 -4.64 -35.42
N MET A 314 -9.06 -4.91 -34.98
CA MET A 314 -9.38 -5.06 -33.54
C MET A 314 -8.62 -6.24 -32.90
N LEU A 315 -8.53 -7.37 -33.59
CA LEU A 315 -7.80 -8.54 -33.10
C LEU A 315 -6.31 -8.24 -32.92
N LEU A 316 -5.71 -7.54 -33.88
CA LEU A 316 -4.30 -7.11 -33.82
C LEU A 316 -4.05 -6.14 -32.67
N GLU A 317 -4.93 -5.15 -32.45
CA GLU A 317 -4.84 -4.25 -31.31
C GLU A 317 -4.82 -4.99 -29.97
N LEU A 318 -5.73 -5.95 -29.81
CA LEU A 318 -5.77 -6.76 -28.60
C LEU A 318 -4.55 -7.65 -28.42
N GLN A 319 -3.99 -8.19 -29.51
CA GLN A 319 -2.76 -9.00 -29.47
C GLN A 319 -1.51 -8.14 -29.21
N LEU A 320 -1.41 -6.97 -29.81
CA LEU A 320 -0.33 -6.01 -29.56
C LEU A 320 -0.34 -5.51 -28.11
N ALA A 321 -1.52 -5.20 -27.55
CA ALA A 321 -1.67 -4.85 -26.14
C ALA A 321 -1.18 -5.95 -25.18
N GLN A 322 -1.28 -7.22 -25.61
CA GLN A 322 -0.75 -8.39 -24.87
C GLN A 322 0.70 -8.74 -25.22
N LYS A 323 1.34 -7.97 -26.09
CA LYS A 323 2.70 -8.23 -26.61
C LYS A 323 2.85 -9.59 -27.32
N MET A 324 1.75 -10.09 -27.92
CA MET A 324 1.73 -11.37 -28.67
C MET A 324 2.04 -11.13 -30.16
N PHE A 325 3.23 -10.58 -30.45
CA PHE A 325 3.62 -10.13 -31.80
C PHE A 325 3.69 -11.26 -32.82
N SER A 326 4.13 -12.46 -32.41
CA SER A 326 4.17 -13.65 -33.29
C SER A 326 2.78 -14.12 -33.73
N ALA A 327 1.81 -14.11 -32.78
CA ALA A 327 0.44 -14.45 -33.10
C ALA A 327 -0.22 -13.39 -34.01
N ALA A 328 0.10 -12.10 -33.81
CA ALA A 328 -0.36 -11.02 -34.66
C ALA A 328 0.19 -11.13 -36.11
N LEU A 329 1.48 -11.46 -36.26
CA LEU A 329 2.10 -11.69 -37.56
C LEU A 329 1.46 -12.89 -38.27
N MET A 330 1.13 -13.98 -37.56
CA MET A 330 0.43 -15.13 -38.11
C MET A 330 -0.96 -14.75 -38.65
N VAL A 331 -1.70 -13.89 -37.96
CA VAL A 331 -3.02 -13.39 -38.41
C VAL A 331 -2.86 -12.58 -39.68
N LEU A 332 -1.86 -11.69 -39.76
CA LEU A 332 -1.57 -10.89 -40.93
C LEU A 332 -1.16 -11.75 -42.15
N HIS A 333 -0.38 -12.79 -41.92
CA HIS A 333 -0.03 -13.73 -42.98
C HIS A 333 -1.25 -14.49 -43.51
N SER A 334 -2.08 -15.06 -42.62
CA SER A 334 -3.20 -15.92 -42.98
C SER A 334 -4.39 -15.18 -43.63
N HIS A 335 -4.63 -13.94 -43.19
CA HIS A 335 -5.82 -13.16 -43.64
C HIS A 335 -5.50 -11.99 -44.55
N CYS A 336 -4.29 -11.40 -44.46
CA CYS A 336 -3.90 -10.27 -45.29
C CYS A 336 -2.92 -10.62 -46.40
N GLY A 337 -2.45 -11.87 -46.50
CA GLY A 337 -1.56 -12.32 -47.56
C GLY A 337 -0.14 -11.77 -47.49
N VAL A 338 0.34 -11.39 -46.30
CA VAL A 338 1.72 -10.91 -46.08
C VAL A 338 2.71 -12.09 -46.23
N GLN A 339 3.76 -11.94 -47.02
CA GLN A 339 4.78 -12.95 -47.25
C GLN A 339 6.18 -12.46 -46.87
N LEU A 340 6.91 -13.29 -46.12
CA LEU A 340 8.30 -13.05 -45.73
C LEU A 340 9.24 -13.81 -46.68
N LEU A 341 10.21 -13.13 -47.29
CA LEU A 341 11.17 -13.69 -48.29
C LEU A 341 12.64 -13.44 -47.85
N PRO A 342 13.57 -14.37 -48.15
CA PRO A 342 13.39 -15.72 -48.75
C PRO A 342 12.87 -16.71 -47.74
N LEU A 343 12.05 -17.67 -48.22
CA LEU A 343 11.65 -18.82 -47.38
C LEU A 343 12.89 -19.71 -47.12
N PRO A 344 13.11 -20.25 -45.93
CA PRO A 344 14.22 -21.16 -45.65
C PRO A 344 14.12 -22.41 -46.50
N GLU A 345 15.25 -22.83 -47.11
CA GLU A 345 15.28 -24.03 -47.98
C GLU A 345 14.76 -25.26 -47.26
N GLY A 346 13.64 -25.81 -47.76
CA GLY A 346 13.05 -27.08 -47.27
C GLY A 346 11.82 -26.93 -46.36
N CYS A 347 11.26 -25.77 -46.11
CA CYS A 347 10.02 -25.60 -45.35
C CYS A 347 8.91 -25.07 -46.27
N GLU A 348 7.88 -25.90 -46.47
CA GLU A 348 6.64 -25.50 -47.17
C GLU A 348 5.72 -24.64 -46.31
N GLU A 349 5.85 -24.69 -44.98
CA GLU A 349 5.10 -23.87 -44.00
C GLU A 349 6.02 -23.32 -42.91
N LEU A 350 5.90 -22.05 -42.62
CA LEU A 350 6.59 -21.38 -41.51
C LEU A 350 6.04 -21.82 -40.15
N ASN A 351 6.91 -22.33 -39.29
CA ASN A 351 6.52 -22.61 -37.90
C ASN A 351 6.59 -21.31 -37.09
N TRP A 352 5.43 -20.64 -36.92
CA TRP A 352 5.27 -19.33 -36.32
C TRP A 352 5.60 -19.29 -34.82
N GLU A 353 5.58 -20.44 -34.12
CA GLU A 353 5.93 -20.52 -32.69
C GLU A 353 7.43 -20.42 -32.44
N LEU A 354 8.27 -20.75 -33.45
CA LEU A 354 9.73 -20.68 -33.37
C LEU A 354 10.35 -19.42 -34.00
N LEU A 355 9.50 -18.48 -34.41
CA LEU A 355 9.95 -17.34 -35.25
C LEU A 355 10.74 -16.27 -34.46
N THR A 356 10.72 -16.29 -33.11
CA THR A 356 11.39 -15.29 -32.26
C THR A 356 12.91 -15.22 -32.49
N ASP A 357 13.56 -16.31 -32.96
CA ASP A 357 15.01 -16.34 -33.17
C ASP A 357 15.43 -16.28 -34.66
N SER A 358 14.47 -16.29 -35.59
CA SER A 358 14.77 -16.46 -37.02
C SER A 358 14.36 -15.30 -37.96
N LEU A 359 13.75 -14.22 -37.44
CA LEU A 359 13.37 -13.08 -38.30
C LEU A 359 14.56 -12.34 -38.88
N ALA A 360 15.74 -12.46 -38.30
CA ALA A 360 16.99 -11.91 -38.88
C ALA A 360 17.39 -12.58 -40.20
N ALA A 361 16.82 -13.73 -40.56
CA ALA A 361 17.10 -14.45 -41.80
C ALA A 361 16.26 -13.95 -43.01
N PHE A 362 15.24 -13.13 -42.77
CA PHE A 362 14.38 -12.59 -43.83
C PHE A 362 14.87 -11.23 -44.29
N GLU A 363 14.98 -11.04 -45.59
CA GLU A 363 15.48 -9.79 -46.19
C GLU A 363 14.35 -8.89 -46.71
N ARG A 364 13.21 -9.45 -47.08
CA ARG A 364 12.09 -8.72 -47.66
C ARG A 364 10.73 -9.21 -47.13
N CYS A 365 9.81 -8.26 -47.01
CA CYS A 365 8.40 -8.50 -46.73
C CYS A 365 7.58 -7.98 -47.91
N GLU A 366 6.80 -8.87 -48.57
CA GLU A 366 5.87 -8.48 -49.63
C GLU A 366 4.48 -8.25 -49.01
N VAL A 367 3.95 -7.05 -49.21
CA VAL A 367 2.68 -6.59 -48.71
C VAL A 367 1.73 -6.34 -49.89
N PRO A 368 0.51 -6.85 -49.91
CA PRO A 368 -0.49 -6.55 -50.95
C PRO A 368 -0.77 -5.04 -51.00
N ALA A 369 -0.89 -4.50 -52.20
CA ALA A 369 -1.14 -3.08 -52.42
C ALA A 369 -2.49 -2.59 -51.86
N GLU A 370 -3.45 -3.49 -51.72
CA GLU A 370 -4.81 -3.21 -51.23
C GLU A 370 -4.92 -3.21 -49.71
N MET A 371 -3.82 -3.53 -48.98
CA MET A 371 -3.83 -3.60 -47.50
C MET A 371 -4.00 -2.20 -46.91
N PRO A 372 -4.97 -1.98 -45.98
CA PRO A 372 -5.14 -0.72 -45.26
C PRO A 372 -3.89 -0.29 -44.52
N VAL A 373 -3.66 1.02 -44.43
CA VAL A 373 -2.48 1.63 -43.80
C VAL A 373 -2.34 1.23 -42.32
N ASP A 374 -3.46 1.19 -41.57
CA ASP A 374 -3.47 0.76 -40.17
C ASP A 374 -2.90 -0.65 -39.99
N LEU A 375 -3.25 -1.57 -40.89
CA LEU A 375 -2.74 -2.94 -40.84
C LEU A 375 -1.26 -3.02 -41.27
N ARG A 376 -0.84 -2.15 -42.21
CA ARG A 376 0.61 -2.03 -42.59
C ARG A 376 1.43 -1.53 -41.42
N THR A 377 0.92 -0.54 -40.70
CA THR A 377 1.58 -0.01 -39.49
C THR A 377 1.71 -1.08 -38.42
N LYS A 378 0.64 -1.85 -38.15
CA LYS A 378 0.69 -2.96 -37.18
C LYS A 378 1.64 -4.07 -37.60
N LEU A 379 1.80 -4.30 -38.93
CA LEU A 379 2.83 -5.21 -39.45
C LEU A 379 4.24 -4.68 -39.13
N ILE A 380 4.49 -3.39 -39.34
CA ILE A 380 5.79 -2.78 -39.01
C ILE A 380 6.07 -2.93 -37.50
N LEU A 381 5.07 -2.66 -36.64
CA LEU A 381 5.20 -2.84 -35.19
C LEU A 381 5.56 -4.27 -34.83
N CYS A 382 4.88 -5.26 -35.38
CA CYS A 382 5.18 -6.69 -35.13
C CYS A 382 6.61 -7.03 -35.55
N LEU A 383 7.06 -6.57 -36.74
CA LEU A 383 8.40 -6.85 -37.25
C LEU A 383 9.48 -6.17 -36.39
N VAL A 384 9.25 -4.95 -35.93
CA VAL A 384 10.19 -4.21 -35.08
C VAL A 384 10.35 -4.90 -33.72
N TYR A 385 9.25 -5.27 -33.06
CA TYR A 385 9.29 -5.90 -31.74
C TYR A 385 9.82 -7.36 -31.79
N LEU A 386 9.63 -8.06 -32.90
CA LEU A 386 10.18 -9.42 -33.09
C LEU A 386 11.67 -9.39 -33.52
N GLY A 387 12.30 -8.21 -33.56
CA GLY A 387 13.71 -8.08 -33.88
C GLY A 387 14.04 -8.23 -35.37
N GLY A 388 13.09 -7.94 -36.26
CA GLY A 388 13.32 -7.93 -37.72
C GLY A 388 14.50 -7.03 -38.11
N GLY A 389 15.32 -7.53 -39.03
CA GLY A 389 16.52 -6.80 -39.48
C GLY A 389 16.19 -5.43 -40.08
N GLN A 390 17.16 -4.50 -40.03
CA GLN A 390 17.01 -3.15 -40.58
C GLN A 390 16.53 -3.12 -42.03
N GLN A 391 17.03 -4.05 -42.85
CA GLN A 391 16.66 -4.15 -44.27
C GLN A 391 15.17 -4.51 -44.48
N LEU A 392 14.63 -5.32 -43.57
CA LEU A 392 13.23 -5.76 -43.62
C LEU A 392 12.23 -4.63 -43.30
N THR A 393 12.55 -3.80 -42.31
CA THR A 393 11.65 -2.75 -41.79
C THR A 393 11.84 -1.41 -42.49
N SER A 394 13.07 -1.04 -42.91
CA SER A 394 13.34 0.26 -43.55
C SER A 394 12.55 0.47 -44.82
N GLY A 395 12.41 -0.57 -45.68
CA GLY A 395 11.61 -0.49 -46.89
C GLY A 395 10.13 -0.17 -46.65
N LEU A 396 9.55 -0.73 -45.59
CA LEU A 396 8.14 -0.51 -45.18
C LEU A 396 7.96 0.87 -44.55
N VAL A 397 8.93 1.31 -43.73
CA VAL A 397 8.92 2.64 -43.10
C VAL A 397 9.09 3.74 -44.18
N ASP A 398 9.97 3.54 -45.17
CA ASP A 398 10.15 4.44 -46.29
C ASP A 398 8.89 4.50 -47.19
N GLN A 399 8.14 3.39 -47.31
CA GLN A 399 6.86 3.38 -48.01
C GLN A 399 5.82 4.19 -47.24
N LEU A 400 5.69 4.00 -45.92
CA LEU A 400 4.78 4.76 -45.08
C LEU A 400 5.03 6.26 -45.21
N GLN A 401 6.30 6.70 -45.23
CA GLN A 401 6.65 8.11 -45.39
C GLN A 401 6.36 8.70 -46.78
N ARG A 402 6.37 7.87 -47.83
CA ARG A 402 6.10 8.32 -49.20
C ARG A 402 4.64 8.34 -49.56
N ASP A 403 3.88 7.36 -49.05
CA ASP A 403 2.49 7.12 -49.48
C ASP A 403 1.51 7.92 -48.62
N GLU A 404 1.86 8.29 -47.40
CA GLU A 404 0.99 8.91 -46.43
C GLU A 404 1.42 10.32 -46.01
N ASP A 405 0.41 11.20 -45.83
CA ASP A 405 0.66 12.55 -45.34
C ASP A 405 0.77 12.54 -43.81
N PRO A 406 1.89 13.01 -43.21
CA PRO A 406 2.07 13.08 -41.76
C PRO A 406 0.98 13.90 -41.02
N GLU A 407 0.28 14.81 -41.72
CA GLU A 407 -0.84 15.58 -41.13
C GLU A 407 -2.12 14.74 -40.90
N VAL A 408 -2.32 13.68 -41.70
CA VAL A 408 -3.51 12.83 -41.65
C VAL A 408 -3.25 11.56 -40.86
N ALA A 409 -2.08 10.94 -41.08
CA ALA A 409 -1.70 9.65 -40.49
C ALA A 409 -0.70 9.78 -39.34
N GLY A 410 -0.61 10.94 -38.69
CA GLY A 410 0.42 11.23 -37.69
C GLY A 410 0.43 10.30 -36.49
N ASP A 411 -0.73 9.79 -36.06
CA ASP A 411 -0.80 8.79 -34.97
C ASP A 411 -0.04 7.51 -35.34
N LEU A 412 -0.16 7.05 -36.59
CA LEU A 412 0.53 5.86 -37.08
C LEU A 412 2.06 6.06 -37.15
N PHE A 413 2.49 7.28 -37.55
CA PHE A 413 3.91 7.64 -37.54
C PHE A 413 4.47 7.66 -36.14
N LEU A 414 3.70 8.16 -35.16
CA LEU A 414 4.10 8.22 -33.76
C LEU A 414 4.24 6.81 -33.18
N ASP A 415 3.26 5.93 -33.41
CA ASP A 415 3.29 4.53 -32.94
C ASP A 415 4.54 3.79 -33.45
N VAL A 416 4.88 3.94 -34.75
CA VAL A 416 6.08 3.33 -35.35
C VAL A 416 7.36 3.94 -34.75
N ALA A 417 7.39 5.26 -34.60
CA ALA A 417 8.55 5.94 -34.02
C ALA A 417 8.78 5.51 -32.56
N GLU A 418 7.73 5.41 -31.74
CA GLU A 418 7.83 4.93 -30.36
C GLU A 418 8.32 3.47 -30.28
N ALA A 419 7.80 2.60 -31.12
CA ALA A 419 8.26 1.21 -31.20
C ALA A 419 9.76 1.12 -31.59
N LEU A 420 10.20 1.91 -32.58
CA LEU A 420 11.61 1.98 -32.97
C LEU A 420 12.50 2.52 -31.83
N MET A 421 12.01 3.50 -31.06
CA MET A 421 12.70 4.04 -29.89
C MET A 421 12.80 2.99 -28.75
N GLU A 422 11.76 2.23 -28.48
CA GLU A 422 11.79 1.16 -27.46
C GLU A 422 12.83 0.08 -27.81
N VAL A 423 12.94 -0.27 -29.09
CA VAL A 423 13.93 -1.24 -29.60
C VAL A 423 15.32 -0.59 -29.78
N ARG A 424 15.50 0.69 -29.44
CA ARG A 424 16.75 1.48 -29.55
C ARG A 424 17.25 1.71 -30.97
N ARG A 425 16.35 1.73 -31.96
CA ARG A 425 16.66 2.05 -33.38
C ARG A 425 16.39 3.52 -33.67
N MET A 426 17.12 4.42 -32.95
CA MET A 426 16.90 5.87 -33.00
C MET A 426 17.10 6.52 -34.35
N GLN A 427 18.02 5.97 -35.15
CA GLN A 427 18.31 6.51 -36.48
C GLN A 427 17.13 6.40 -37.46
N GLU A 428 16.31 5.40 -37.28
CA GLU A 428 15.11 5.18 -38.12
C GLU A 428 13.87 5.90 -37.56
N ALA A 429 13.80 6.12 -36.25
CA ALA A 429 12.73 6.89 -35.62
C ALA A 429 12.87 8.40 -35.89
N LEU A 430 14.10 8.91 -36.02
CA LEU A 430 14.37 10.34 -36.16
C LEU A 430 13.64 10.99 -37.34
N PRO A 431 13.66 10.44 -38.59
CA PRO A 431 12.98 11.06 -39.73
C PRO A 431 11.45 11.07 -39.59
N LEU A 432 10.86 10.06 -38.92
CA LEU A 432 9.44 10.02 -38.63
C LEU A 432 9.03 11.15 -37.67
N LEU A 433 9.76 11.27 -36.56
CA LEU A 433 9.51 12.32 -35.57
C LEU A 433 9.77 13.72 -36.14
N HIS A 434 10.79 13.86 -36.99
CA HIS A 434 11.08 15.13 -37.66
C HIS A 434 9.95 15.55 -38.61
N ALA A 435 9.34 14.60 -39.32
CA ALA A 435 8.16 14.86 -40.14
C ALA A 435 6.97 15.35 -39.29
N LEU A 436 6.70 14.70 -38.18
CA LEU A 436 5.60 15.02 -37.25
C LEU A 436 5.74 16.41 -36.61
N VAL A 437 6.95 16.75 -36.16
CA VAL A 437 7.24 18.03 -35.50
C VAL A 437 6.94 19.23 -36.43
N ASN A 438 7.07 19.05 -37.75
CA ASN A 438 6.83 20.09 -38.76
C ASN A 438 5.34 20.21 -39.16
N THR A 439 4.45 19.34 -38.68
CA THR A 439 3.00 19.40 -38.94
C THR A 439 2.30 20.38 -38.00
N GLN A 440 1.14 20.91 -38.43
CA GLN A 440 0.33 21.79 -37.57
C GLN A 440 -0.46 21.01 -36.51
N ASN A 441 -0.96 19.83 -36.86
CA ASN A 441 -1.81 19.03 -36.00
C ASN A 441 -1.02 18.27 -34.92
N TYR A 442 0.16 17.76 -35.26
CA TYR A 442 0.98 16.92 -34.36
C TYR A 442 2.21 17.62 -33.78
N GLY A 443 2.39 18.92 -34.01
CA GLY A 443 3.43 19.73 -33.38
C GLY A 443 3.22 19.97 -31.89
N MET A 444 2.64 18.99 -31.17
CA MET A 444 2.33 19.06 -29.72
C MET A 444 3.52 18.70 -28.84
N ALA A 445 3.45 19.07 -27.57
CA ALA A 445 4.53 18.87 -26.59
C ALA A 445 4.99 17.40 -26.48
N ALA A 446 4.08 16.42 -26.59
CA ALA A 446 4.42 15.01 -26.52
C ALA A 446 5.34 14.56 -27.65
N VAL A 447 5.10 15.00 -28.90
CA VAL A 447 5.93 14.66 -30.06
C VAL A 447 7.29 15.33 -29.96
N TRP A 448 7.35 16.61 -29.54
CA TRP A 448 8.59 17.32 -29.27
C TRP A 448 9.42 16.64 -28.18
N LEU A 449 8.77 16.10 -27.14
CA LEU A 449 9.45 15.34 -26.09
C LEU A 449 10.14 14.09 -26.66
N ARG A 450 9.40 13.27 -27.43
CA ARG A 450 9.95 12.07 -28.07
C ARG A 450 11.08 12.41 -29.05
N TYR A 451 10.92 13.50 -29.81
CA TYR A 451 11.97 14.00 -30.71
C TYR A 451 13.24 14.38 -29.92
N GLY A 452 13.09 15.08 -28.80
CA GLY A 452 14.19 15.44 -27.90
C GLY A 452 14.88 14.21 -27.30
N GLU A 453 14.13 13.20 -26.85
CA GLU A 453 14.64 11.93 -26.35
C GLU A 453 15.46 11.17 -27.41
N CYS A 454 14.94 11.11 -28.64
CA CYS A 454 15.61 10.49 -29.78
C CYS A 454 16.96 11.18 -30.10
N LEU A 455 16.96 12.50 -30.18
CA LEU A 455 18.16 13.31 -30.41
C LEU A 455 19.19 13.18 -29.28
N GLN A 456 18.74 13.14 -28.06
CA GLN A 456 19.61 12.95 -26.88
C GLN A 456 20.34 11.60 -26.94
N GLN A 457 19.62 10.52 -27.29
CA GLN A 457 20.22 9.19 -27.40
C GLN A 457 21.19 9.08 -28.59
N LEU A 458 20.96 9.83 -29.66
CA LEU A 458 21.89 9.95 -30.81
C LEU A 458 23.09 10.84 -30.51
N GLY A 459 23.13 11.55 -29.37
CA GLY A 459 24.22 12.43 -28.97
C GLY A 459 24.16 13.83 -29.59
N CYS A 460 23.07 14.21 -30.26
CA CYS A 460 22.85 15.54 -30.84
C CYS A 460 22.38 16.53 -29.76
N LEU A 461 23.24 16.83 -28.77
CA LEU A 461 22.87 17.54 -27.56
C LEU A 461 22.28 18.95 -27.79
N ARG A 462 22.76 19.68 -28.81
CA ARG A 462 22.27 21.05 -29.11
C ARG A 462 20.83 21.02 -29.64
N GLU A 463 20.55 20.12 -30.57
CA GLU A 463 19.22 19.97 -31.17
C GLU A 463 18.24 19.41 -30.13
N ALA A 464 18.68 18.45 -29.29
CA ALA A 464 17.88 17.93 -28.15
C ALA A 464 17.54 19.05 -27.17
N THR A 465 18.47 19.95 -26.84
CA THR A 465 18.21 21.11 -26.00
C THR A 465 17.10 21.99 -26.58
N SER A 466 17.16 22.32 -27.88
CA SER A 466 16.13 23.14 -28.52
C SER A 466 14.77 22.45 -28.60
N ALA A 467 14.74 21.12 -28.78
CA ALA A 467 13.53 20.33 -28.76
C ALA A 467 12.85 20.33 -27.38
N TYR A 468 13.61 20.13 -26.30
CA TYR A 468 13.07 20.20 -24.93
C TYR A 468 12.68 21.63 -24.54
N GLU A 469 13.40 22.68 -24.98
CA GLU A 469 12.98 24.07 -24.78
C GLU A 469 11.62 24.31 -25.42
N ARG A 470 11.41 23.81 -26.63
CA ARG A 470 10.12 23.91 -27.32
C ARG A 470 9.02 23.12 -26.60
N THR A 471 9.34 21.94 -26.07
CA THR A 471 8.40 21.16 -25.23
C THR A 471 7.99 21.96 -24.00
N CYS A 472 8.93 22.60 -23.31
CA CYS A 472 8.66 23.44 -22.14
C CYS A 472 7.86 24.72 -22.47
N GLU A 473 8.00 25.27 -23.66
CA GLU A 473 7.19 26.40 -24.14
C GLU A 473 5.75 25.99 -24.39
N LEU A 474 5.52 24.81 -24.99
CA LEU A 474 4.20 24.28 -25.31
C LEU A 474 3.47 23.71 -24.07
N ALA A 475 4.20 23.09 -23.17
CA ALA A 475 3.69 22.52 -21.93
C ALA A 475 4.58 22.91 -20.74
N PRO A 476 4.39 24.10 -20.15
CA PRO A 476 5.21 24.59 -19.03
C PRO A 476 5.18 23.70 -17.78
N GLY A 477 4.12 22.92 -17.58
CA GLY A 477 3.97 21.98 -16.45
C GLY A 477 4.67 20.63 -16.62
N HIS A 478 5.25 20.33 -17.80
CA HIS A 478 5.76 19.00 -18.09
C HIS A 478 7.13 18.75 -17.40
N ALA A 479 7.10 18.01 -16.28
CA ALA A 479 8.26 17.81 -15.40
C ALA A 479 9.40 17.02 -16.06
N GLN A 480 9.10 15.96 -16.82
CA GLN A 480 10.10 15.14 -17.49
C GLN A 480 10.92 15.95 -18.50
N ALA A 481 10.26 16.80 -19.31
CA ALA A 481 10.95 17.67 -20.25
C ALA A 481 11.89 18.66 -19.54
N ARG A 482 11.45 19.25 -18.43
CA ARG A 482 12.27 20.17 -17.62
C ARG A 482 13.47 19.47 -17.00
N LEU A 483 13.30 18.27 -16.46
CA LEU A 483 14.38 17.49 -15.88
C LEU A 483 15.39 17.08 -16.94
N ALA A 484 14.95 16.65 -18.12
CA ALA A 484 15.82 16.31 -19.25
C ALA A 484 16.58 17.54 -19.75
N LEU A 485 15.89 18.68 -19.94
CA LEU A 485 16.51 19.94 -20.31
C LEU A 485 17.57 20.38 -19.29
N CYS A 486 17.22 20.30 -18.01
CA CYS A 486 18.15 20.62 -16.92
C CYS A 486 19.42 19.74 -16.98
N GLN A 487 19.30 18.43 -17.20
CA GLN A 487 20.44 17.53 -17.32
C GLN A 487 21.34 17.90 -18.50
N LEU A 488 20.76 18.24 -19.66
CA LEU A 488 21.52 18.67 -20.83
C LEU A 488 22.22 19.99 -20.61
N LEU A 489 21.57 20.97 -19.99
CA LEU A 489 22.17 22.27 -19.66
C LEU A 489 23.33 22.15 -18.68
N LEU A 490 23.20 21.25 -17.68
CA LEU A 490 24.28 20.92 -16.75
C LEU A 490 25.47 20.25 -17.45
N ALA A 491 25.22 19.33 -18.38
CA ALA A 491 26.26 18.71 -19.20
C ALA A 491 27.01 19.75 -20.09
N GLN A 492 26.34 20.84 -20.45
CA GLN A 492 26.94 21.98 -21.17
C GLN A 492 27.58 23.02 -20.23
N GLY A 493 27.52 22.84 -18.91
CA GLY A 493 28.07 23.78 -17.92
C GLY A 493 27.26 25.06 -17.70
N LEU A 494 26.00 25.10 -18.15
CA LEU A 494 25.10 26.27 -18.07
C LEU A 494 24.20 26.17 -16.83
N THR A 495 24.77 26.24 -15.63
CA THR A 495 24.07 26.03 -14.35
C THR A 495 22.93 27.02 -14.10
N ASP A 496 23.12 28.30 -14.43
CA ASP A 496 22.06 29.32 -14.21
C ASP A 496 20.83 29.07 -15.09
N ARG A 497 21.03 28.68 -16.35
CA ARG A 497 19.93 28.29 -17.25
C ARG A 497 19.24 27.01 -16.78
N ALA A 498 20.02 26.05 -16.26
CA ALA A 498 19.47 24.81 -15.69
C ALA A 498 18.60 25.07 -14.48
N ILE A 499 18.95 26.04 -13.62
CA ILE A 499 18.12 26.44 -12.49
C ILE A 499 16.86 27.17 -12.99
N ALA A 500 17.01 28.08 -13.96
CA ALA A 500 15.90 28.86 -14.51
C ALA A 500 14.85 27.99 -15.21
N CYS A 501 15.26 26.93 -15.93
CA CYS A 501 14.32 26.02 -16.57
C CYS A 501 13.46 25.20 -15.57
N LEU A 502 13.92 25.04 -14.32
CA LEU A 502 13.17 24.40 -13.22
C LEU A 502 12.28 25.39 -12.44
N GLU A 503 12.33 26.70 -12.75
CA GLU A 503 11.42 27.69 -12.16
C GLU A 503 10.01 27.48 -12.76
N SER A 504 9.06 27.16 -11.90
CA SER A 504 7.65 27.08 -12.31
C SER A 504 7.08 28.48 -12.47
N ALA A 505 6.51 28.77 -13.64
CA ALA A 505 5.85 30.05 -13.87
C ALA A 505 4.57 30.22 -13.03
N ASP A 506 3.97 29.11 -12.58
CA ASP A 506 2.79 29.11 -11.73
C ASP A 506 3.00 28.12 -10.58
N ALA A 507 2.88 28.59 -9.34
CA ALA A 507 2.69 27.71 -8.19
C ALA A 507 1.47 26.82 -8.46
N PRO A 508 1.54 25.51 -8.19
CA PRO A 508 0.46 24.60 -8.49
C PRO A 508 -0.83 25.12 -7.83
N GLN A 509 -1.80 25.52 -8.64
CA GLN A 509 -3.10 25.94 -8.14
C GLN A 509 -3.74 24.73 -7.44
N GLN A 510 -3.93 24.89 -6.14
CA GLN A 510 -4.53 23.88 -5.28
C GLN A 510 -5.87 23.42 -5.88
N GLY A 511 -5.94 22.17 -6.30
CA GLY A 511 -7.20 21.49 -6.56
C GLY A 511 -7.50 20.92 -7.96
N ALA A 512 -6.58 21.01 -8.95
CA ALA A 512 -6.89 20.61 -10.33
C ALA A 512 -5.92 19.59 -10.98
N MET A 513 -4.85 19.17 -10.30
CA MET A 513 -3.86 18.25 -10.88
C MET A 513 -4.07 16.81 -10.42
N GLY A 514 -3.84 15.85 -11.31
CA GLY A 514 -3.84 14.42 -10.99
C GLY A 514 -2.64 14.02 -10.12
N ASP A 515 -2.73 12.87 -9.44
CA ASP A 515 -1.67 12.39 -8.53
C ASP A 515 -0.29 12.24 -9.22
N ALA A 516 -0.26 11.89 -10.51
CA ALA A 516 0.98 11.75 -11.28
C ALA A 516 1.68 13.09 -11.53
N ASP A 517 0.92 14.14 -11.87
CA ASP A 517 1.46 15.47 -12.14
C ASP A 517 2.06 16.11 -10.87
N GLN A 518 1.50 15.79 -9.71
CA GLN A 518 1.98 16.26 -8.41
C GLN A 518 3.31 15.61 -8.00
N GLN A 519 3.48 14.31 -8.29
CA GLN A 519 4.72 13.58 -8.05
C GLN A 519 5.87 14.14 -8.91
N ASP A 520 5.59 14.40 -10.17
CA ASP A 520 6.55 14.97 -11.10
C ASP A 520 6.99 16.39 -10.68
N ALA A 521 6.07 17.19 -10.17
CA ALA A 521 6.39 18.52 -9.63
C ALA A 521 7.35 18.45 -8.42
N ALA A 522 7.18 17.45 -7.55
CA ALA A 522 8.06 17.26 -6.40
C ALA A 522 9.50 16.87 -6.82
N CYS A 523 9.65 16.05 -7.87
CA CYS A 523 10.96 15.70 -8.43
C CYS A 523 11.68 16.94 -8.99
N VAL A 524 10.95 17.84 -9.64
CA VAL A 524 11.48 19.11 -10.16
C VAL A 524 11.95 20.01 -9.01
N LEU A 525 11.14 20.16 -7.95
CA LEU A 525 11.50 20.95 -6.77
C LEU A 525 12.73 20.39 -6.06
N LEU A 526 12.80 19.07 -5.87
CA LEU A 526 13.98 18.44 -5.27
C LEU A 526 15.24 18.69 -6.08
N ARG A 527 15.16 18.51 -7.39
CA ARG A 527 16.32 18.75 -8.26
C ARG A 527 16.76 20.22 -8.25
N ARG A 528 15.81 21.14 -8.27
CA ARG A 528 16.08 22.59 -8.13
C ARG A 528 16.76 22.91 -6.82
N ALA A 529 16.26 22.40 -5.69
CA ALA A 529 16.86 22.59 -4.37
C ALA A 529 18.31 22.11 -4.34
N GLN A 530 18.61 20.90 -4.86
CA GLN A 530 19.96 20.36 -4.95
C GLN A 530 20.91 21.28 -5.73
N LEU A 531 20.48 21.82 -6.86
CA LEU A 531 21.28 22.73 -7.70
C LEU A 531 21.49 24.09 -7.05
N LEU A 532 20.47 24.65 -6.42
CA LEU A 532 20.57 25.90 -5.67
C LEU A 532 21.55 25.77 -4.50
N ARG A 533 21.55 24.62 -3.82
CA ARG A 533 22.52 24.30 -2.78
C ARG A 533 23.96 24.28 -3.33
N GLN A 534 24.18 23.56 -4.42
CA GLN A 534 25.50 23.45 -5.08
C GLN A 534 26.02 24.80 -5.61
N SER A 535 25.12 25.68 -6.08
CA SER A 535 25.46 27.03 -6.55
C SER A 535 25.63 28.05 -5.44
N GLY A 536 25.38 27.70 -4.17
CA GLY A 536 25.51 28.62 -3.03
C GLY A 536 24.40 29.68 -2.92
N ARG A 537 23.29 29.54 -3.63
CA ARG A 537 22.12 30.46 -3.57
C ARG A 537 21.22 30.11 -2.39
N GLN A 538 21.64 30.49 -1.16
CA GLN A 538 21.02 30.05 0.10
C GLN A 538 19.54 30.44 0.23
N GLN A 539 19.18 31.68 -0.12
CA GLN A 539 17.80 32.15 0.05
C GLN A 539 16.83 31.40 -0.86
N ASP A 540 17.20 31.23 -2.14
CA ASP A 540 16.36 30.53 -3.13
C ASP A 540 16.25 29.02 -2.78
N PHE A 541 17.33 28.45 -2.23
CA PHE A 541 17.34 27.08 -1.71
C PHE A 541 16.31 26.93 -0.58
N ILE A 542 16.32 27.82 0.41
CA ILE A 542 15.39 27.75 1.56
C ILE A 542 13.94 27.84 1.07
N GLU A 543 13.63 28.75 0.15
CA GLU A 543 12.27 28.90 -0.39
C GLU A 543 11.83 27.66 -1.13
N THR A 544 12.69 27.11 -2.00
CA THR A 544 12.39 25.90 -2.77
C THR A 544 12.26 24.67 -1.86
N ALA A 545 13.15 24.50 -0.89
CA ALA A 545 13.12 23.38 0.04
C ALA A 545 11.90 23.45 0.99
N LYS A 546 11.42 24.65 1.34
CA LYS A 546 10.16 24.81 2.10
C LYS A 546 8.94 24.40 1.28
N LEU A 547 8.87 24.81 0.01
CA LEU A 547 7.78 24.35 -0.88
C LEU A 547 7.76 22.83 -0.99
N LEU A 548 8.93 22.23 -1.12
CA LEU A 548 9.04 20.77 -1.11
C LEU A 548 8.59 20.15 0.22
N HIS A 549 8.96 20.77 1.35
CA HIS A 549 8.55 20.35 2.68
C HIS A 549 7.03 20.41 2.87
N GLU A 550 6.39 21.50 2.46
CA GLU A 550 4.94 21.69 2.49
C GLU A 550 4.17 20.64 1.67
N ALA A 551 4.80 20.07 0.64
CA ALA A 551 4.19 19.04 -0.21
C ALA A 551 3.93 17.72 0.52
N HIS A 552 4.68 17.41 1.58
CA HIS A 552 4.54 16.14 2.32
C HIS A 552 4.33 16.28 3.82
N CYS A 553 4.31 17.50 4.34
CA CYS A 553 4.12 17.78 5.75
C CYS A 553 2.83 18.59 5.96
N PRO A 554 1.90 18.12 6.80
CA PRO A 554 0.74 18.92 7.20
C PRO A 554 1.17 20.14 7.99
N PRO A 555 0.62 21.34 7.72
CA PRO A 555 1.01 22.56 8.43
C PRO A 555 0.51 22.58 9.87
N VAL A 556 1.38 22.93 10.82
CA VAL A 556 1.06 23.09 12.24
C VAL A 556 1.12 24.59 12.60
N GLN A 557 -0.04 25.22 12.74
CA GLN A 557 -0.12 26.69 12.87
C GLN A 557 -0.67 27.18 14.21
N THR A 558 -1.52 26.39 14.88
CA THR A 558 -2.18 26.84 16.10
C THR A 558 -1.53 26.30 17.38
N PRO A 559 -1.57 27.03 18.50
CA PRO A 559 -1.04 26.56 19.79
C PRO A 559 -1.68 25.25 20.25
N ASN A 560 -2.95 25.01 19.90
CA ASN A 560 -3.66 23.78 20.25
C ASN A 560 -3.10 22.58 19.47
N GLU A 561 -2.74 22.78 18.20
CA GLU A 561 -2.10 21.75 17.37
C GLU A 561 -0.72 21.39 17.91
N TYR A 562 0.09 22.38 18.29
CA TYR A 562 1.38 22.15 18.97
C TYR A 562 1.20 21.36 20.27
N THR A 563 0.26 21.75 21.10
CA THR A 563 -0.01 21.05 22.36
C THR A 563 -0.46 19.60 22.13
N ALA A 564 -1.32 19.36 21.15
CA ALA A 564 -1.77 18.02 20.78
C ALA A 564 -0.61 17.15 20.26
N MET A 565 0.24 17.70 19.41
CA MET A 565 1.42 17.01 18.88
C MET A 565 2.38 16.54 19.98
N PHE A 566 2.66 17.43 20.95
CA PHE A 566 3.61 17.12 22.04
C PHE A 566 2.98 16.34 23.20
N SER A 567 1.66 16.14 23.21
CA SER A 567 0.99 15.26 24.18
C SER A 567 1.22 13.77 23.88
N THR A 568 1.50 13.45 22.64
CA THR A 568 1.69 12.06 22.15
C THR A 568 3.14 11.85 21.66
N SER A 569 3.67 10.63 21.84
CA SER A 569 5.05 10.29 21.44
C SER A 569 5.13 9.51 20.14
N THR A 570 4.01 9.01 19.62
CA THR A 570 3.97 8.14 18.42
C THR A 570 3.49 8.91 17.21
N TYR A 571 4.02 8.56 16.02
CA TYR A 571 3.59 9.13 14.74
C TYR A 571 2.05 9.04 14.57
N ARG A 572 1.45 7.85 14.79
CA ARG A 572 0.00 7.65 14.68
C ARG A 572 -0.79 8.53 15.64
N GLY A 573 -0.35 8.60 16.90
CA GLY A 573 -1.04 9.45 17.88
C GLY A 573 -1.00 10.93 17.50
N ARG A 574 0.14 11.42 16.96
CA ARG A 574 0.27 12.81 16.46
C ARG A 574 -0.65 13.08 15.27
N THR A 575 -0.67 12.17 14.29
CA THR A 575 -1.51 12.32 13.09
C THR A 575 -3.01 12.23 13.42
N GLU A 576 -3.43 11.37 14.35
CA GLU A 576 -4.81 11.28 14.83
C GLU A 576 -5.24 12.54 15.57
N ALA A 577 -4.40 13.03 16.50
CA ALA A 577 -4.69 14.24 17.25
C ALA A 577 -4.82 15.48 16.33
N LEU A 578 -3.98 15.60 15.30
CA LEU A 578 -4.09 16.67 14.31
C LEU A 578 -5.32 16.51 13.41
N ARG A 579 -5.65 15.29 13.01
CA ARG A 579 -6.83 15.00 12.17
C ARG A 579 -8.12 15.45 12.87
N GLU A 580 -8.25 15.18 14.16
CA GLU A 580 -9.40 15.63 14.94
C GLU A 580 -9.51 17.18 14.98
N LEU A 581 -8.37 17.87 15.16
CA LEU A 581 -8.34 19.33 15.17
C LEU A 581 -8.61 19.95 13.79
N TYR A 582 -8.09 19.34 12.73
CA TYR A 582 -8.35 19.79 11.35
C TYR A 582 -9.83 19.60 10.97
N GLN A 583 -10.46 18.48 11.38
CA GLN A 583 -11.90 18.27 11.19
C GLN A 583 -12.74 19.35 11.90
N GLN A 584 -12.37 19.73 13.12
CA GLN A 584 -13.05 20.81 13.86
C GLN A 584 -12.96 22.16 13.15
N ARG A 585 -11.87 22.40 12.40
CA ARG A 585 -11.64 23.62 11.64
C ARG A 585 -12.18 23.56 10.21
N ASN A 586 -12.78 22.45 9.75
CA ASN A 586 -13.10 22.16 8.35
C ASN A 586 -11.88 22.34 7.41
N PHE A 587 -10.69 22.01 7.89
CA PHE A 587 -9.46 22.12 7.13
C PHE A 587 -9.00 20.70 6.72
N SER A 588 -8.81 20.51 5.41
CA SER A 588 -8.20 19.28 4.87
C SER A 588 -6.78 19.59 4.44
N PRO A 589 -5.76 19.11 5.14
CA PRO A 589 -4.38 19.31 4.71
C PRO A 589 -4.16 18.58 3.39
N PHE A 590 -3.55 19.26 2.44
CA PHE A 590 -3.24 18.71 1.14
C PHE A 590 -1.84 18.08 1.18
N ASN A 591 -1.77 16.76 1.13
CA ASN A 591 -0.51 16.04 1.04
C ASN A 591 -0.32 15.54 -0.40
N TRP A 592 0.63 16.11 -1.10
CA TRP A 592 0.95 15.74 -2.49
C TRP A 592 1.68 14.41 -2.56
N LEU A 593 2.64 14.23 -1.66
CA LEU A 593 3.51 13.06 -1.68
C LEU A 593 2.96 11.99 -0.74
N THR A 594 2.65 10.86 -1.34
CA THR A 594 2.27 9.63 -0.64
C THR A 594 3.48 8.69 -0.55
N THR A 595 3.31 7.55 0.10
CA THR A 595 4.36 6.52 0.24
C THR A 595 4.86 5.93 -1.10
N ASP A 596 4.10 6.11 -2.19
CA ASP A 596 4.43 5.59 -3.52
C ASP A 596 4.96 6.67 -4.48
N SER A 597 5.33 7.84 -3.95
CA SER A 597 5.94 8.89 -4.76
C SER A 597 7.29 8.44 -5.35
N GLY A 598 7.53 8.76 -6.62
CA GLY A 598 8.81 8.45 -7.30
C GLY A 598 10.04 9.20 -6.78
N VAL A 599 9.90 9.94 -5.67
CA VAL A 599 11.00 10.67 -4.99
C VAL A 599 11.71 9.74 -4.02
N SER A 600 13.05 9.68 -4.08
CA SER A 600 13.85 8.94 -3.12
C SER A 600 13.69 9.55 -1.72
N VAL A 601 13.28 8.72 -0.76
CA VAL A 601 13.09 9.13 0.64
C VAL A 601 14.41 9.63 1.25
N ASP A 602 15.53 9.01 0.88
CA ASP A 602 16.85 9.40 1.38
C ASP A 602 17.27 10.78 0.87
N GLU A 603 17.02 11.08 -0.40
CA GLU A 603 17.31 12.39 -0.98
C GLU A 603 16.42 13.49 -0.37
N LEU A 604 15.16 13.17 -0.14
CA LEU A 604 14.23 14.08 0.53
C LEU A 604 14.67 14.36 1.97
N TYR A 605 15.07 13.32 2.70
CA TYR A 605 15.58 13.46 4.07
C TYR A 605 16.88 14.26 4.12
N GLN A 606 17.78 14.05 3.16
CA GLN A 606 19.02 14.82 3.04
C GLN A 606 18.73 16.30 2.77
N CYS A 607 17.82 16.60 1.85
CA CYS A 607 17.39 17.97 1.56
C CYS A 607 16.77 18.64 2.80
N PHE A 608 15.96 17.92 3.57
CA PHE A 608 15.41 18.38 4.84
C PHE A 608 16.50 18.71 5.88
N LEU A 609 17.52 17.85 6.03
CA LEU A 609 18.64 18.10 6.93
C LEU A 609 19.42 19.34 6.52
N GLU A 610 19.68 19.52 5.23
CA GLU A 610 20.35 20.69 4.68
C GLU A 610 19.53 21.97 4.92
N LEU A 611 18.20 21.93 4.74
CA LEU A 611 17.29 23.01 5.08
C LEU A 611 17.42 23.38 6.57
N CYS A 612 17.40 22.40 7.46
CA CYS A 612 17.58 22.64 8.89
C CYS A 612 18.94 23.27 9.22
N GLN A 613 20.01 22.85 8.57
CA GLN A 613 21.36 23.42 8.75
C GLN A 613 21.42 24.89 8.30
N GLU A 614 20.83 25.22 7.14
CA GLU A 614 20.81 26.59 6.63
C GLU A 614 19.96 27.50 7.51
N LEU A 615 18.77 27.07 7.94
CA LEU A 615 17.94 27.84 8.87
C LEU A 615 18.65 28.08 10.20
N HIS A 616 19.36 27.08 10.70
CA HIS A 616 20.17 27.20 11.91
C HIS A 616 21.33 28.20 11.72
N SER A 617 22.08 28.11 10.61
CA SER A 617 23.21 29.00 10.32
C SER A 617 22.82 30.48 10.20
N LEU A 618 21.60 30.74 9.68
CA LEU A 618 21.03 32.09 9.56
C LEU A 618 20.29 32.57 10.83
N GLY A 619 20.22 31.75 11.88
CA GLY A 619 19.52 32.07 13.12
C GLY A 619 18.00 32.21 13.01
N ARG A 620 17.38 31.61 11.96
CA ARG A 620 15.92 31.60 11.72
C ARG A 620 15.24 30.53 12.58
N VAL A 621 15.27 30.74 13.91
CA VAL A 621 14.87 29.70 14.89
C VAL A 621 13.38 29.35 14.80
N GLU A 622 12.49 30.33 14.62
CA GLU A 622 11.04 30.11 14.55
C GLU A 622 10.67 29.20 13.35
N GLU A 623 11.30 29.44 12.19
CA GLU A 623 11.07 28.64 11.00
C GLU A 623 11.66 27.22 11.13
N LEU A 624 12.83 27.11 11.78
CA LEU A 624 13.44 25.82 12.08
C LEU A 624 12.53 24.98 12.99
N GLN A 625 11.92 25.61 14.01
CA GLN A 625 10.95 24.95 14.89
C GLN A 625 9.73 24.48 14.13
N GLN A 626 9.18 25.32 13.25
CA GLN A 626 8.02 24.96 12.43
C GLN A 626 8.33 23.77 11.53
N VAL A 627 9.39 23.85 10.72
CA VAL A 627 9.79 22.82 9.76
C VAL A 627 10.07 21.47 10.48
N THR A 628 10.78 21.51 11.61
CA THR A 628 11.08 20.29 12.37
C THR A 628 9.84 19.69 13.05
N THR A 629 8.88 20.53 13.47
CA THR A 629 7.62 20.07 14.07
C THR A 629 6.72 19.42 13.02
N GLU A 630 6.57 20.02 11.86
CA GLU A 630 5.79 19.49 10.74
C GLU A 630 6.39 18.19 10.21
N ALA A 631 7.72 18.05 10.20
CA ALA A 631 8.40 16.80 9.83
C ALA A 631 8.02 15.60 10.71
N LEU A 632 7.64 15.80 11.97
CA LEU A 632 7.19 14.73 12.87
C LEU A 632 5.88 14.04 12.42
N VAL A 633 5.13 14.66 11.53
CA VAL A 633 3.86 14.13 10.99
C VAL A 633 3.94 13.80 9.50
N SER A 634 5.09 13.98 8.88
CA SER A 634 5.32 13.57 7.50
C SER A 634 5.28 12.05 7.34
N PRO A 635 4.46 11.48 6.43
CA PRO A 635 4.40 10.03 6.20
C PRO A 635 5.70 9.48 5.60
N LEU A 636 6.41 10.25 4.79
CA LEU A 636 7.66 9.86 4.15
C LEU A 636 8.83 9.83 5.13
N LEU A 637 9.01 10.90 5.90
CA LEU A 637 10.14 11.05 6.83
C LEU A 637 10.01 10.16 8.08
N ASN A 638 8.80 9.65 8.39
CA ASN A 638 8.57 8.75 9.52
C ASN A 638 8.45 7.26 9.11
N ARG A 639 8.87 6.92 7.90
CA ARG A 639 8.82 5.54 7.40
C ARG A 639 9.76 4.61 8.17
N GLU A 640 10.96 5.07 8.48
CA GLU A 640 11.98 4.32 9.18
C GLU A 640 12.11 4.73 10.65
N ALA A 641 12.24 3.76 11.55
CA ALA A 641 12.38 4.00 12.99
C ALA A 641 13.62 4.86 13.32
N GLN A 642 14.70 4.73 12.56
CA GLN A 642 15.90 5.52 12.74
C GLN A 642 15.70 6.98 12.35
N MET A 643 15.05 7.24 11.21
CA MET A 643 14.70 8.61 10.78
C MET A 643 13.76 9.26 11.79
N THR A 644 12.70 8.57 12.22
CA THR A 644 11.77 9.06 13.26
C THR A 644 12.51 9.45 14.54
N LYS A 645 13.50 8.67 14.96
CA LYS A 645 14.31 8.97 16.14
C LYS A 645 15.12 10.24 15.96
N GLU A 646 15.81 10.40 14.85
CA GLU A 646 16.61 11.60 14.57
C GLU A 646 15.71 12.85 14.42
N LEU A 647 14.53 12.74 13.81
CA LEU A 647 13.55 13.82 13.74
C LEU A 647 13.07 14.28 15.13
N ASP A 648 12.76 13.32 16.01
CA ASP A 648 12.40 13.65 17.41
C ASP A 648 13.50 14.43 18.11
N PHE A 649 14.76 14.03 17.90
CA PHE A 649 15.91 14.73 18.50
C PHE A 649 16.18 16.09 17.85
N LEU A 650 16.05 16.23 16.54
CA LEU A 650 16.20 17.50 15.84
C LEU A 650 15.13 18.51 16.25
N CYS A 651 13.87 18.06 16.31
CA CYS A 651 12.77 18.90 16.76
C CYS A 651 12.99 19.39 18.21
N PHE A 652 13.44 18.51 19.10
CA PHE A 652 13.81 18.90 20.44
C PHE A 652 14.92 19.96 20.45
N GLN A 653 15.99 19.77 19.67
CA GLN A 653 17.10 20.73 19.59
C GLN A 653 16.68 22.09 19.07
N ALA A 654 15.77 22.13 18.06
CA ALA A 654 15.22 23.38 17.53
C ALA A 654 14.44 24.17 18.60
N HIS A 655 13.60 23.48 19.38
CA HIS A 655 12.82 24.13 20.44
C HIS A 655 13.67 24.49 21.65
N TYR A 656 14.74 23.77 21.95
CA TYR A 656 15.67 24.07 23.04
C TYR A 656 16.44 25.38 22.83
N GLN A 657 16.58 25.84 21.59
CA GLN A 657 17.26 27.10 21.28
C GLN A 657 16.45 28.33 21.65
N ASP A 658 15.12 28.21 21.86
CA ASP A 658 14.25 29.30 22.24
C ASP A 658 13.87 29.25 23.74
N PRO A 659 14.42 30.12 24.57
CA PRO A 659 14.10 30.16 26.01
C PRO A 659 12.61 30.41 26.31
N ARG A 660 11.85 30.98 25.35
CA ARG A 660 10.42 31.31 25.54
C ARG A 660 9.53 30.05 25.56
N GLN A 661 10.04 28.89 25.08
CA GLN A 661 9.28 27.65 24.91
C GLN A 661 9.67 26.55 25.92
N GLU A 662 10.11 26.92 27.12
CA GLU A 662 10.56 25.98 28.16
C GLU A 662 9.54 24.87 28.48
N GLU A 663 8.21 25.18 28.53
CA GLU A 663 7.17 24.21 28.82
C GLU A 663 7.02 23.15 27.73
N HIS A 664 7.09 23.57 26.46
CA HIS A 664 7.05 22.66 25.32
C HIS A 664 8.29 21.78 25.27
N THR A 665 9.47 22.37 25.43
CA THR A 665 10.76 21.66 25.47
C THR A 665 10.78 20.60 26.57
N PHE A 666 10.28 20.92 27.76
CA PHE A 666 10.16 19.95 28.84
C PHE A 666 9.12 18.85 28.53
N SER A 667 7.97 19.19 27.95
CA SER A 667 6.98 18.20 27.55
C SER A 667 7.53 17.21 26.52
N MET A 668 8.27 17.71 25.53
CA MET A 668 8.97 16.88 24.55
C MET A 668 10.00 15.97 25.20
N ALA A 669 10.89 16.53 26.07
CA ALA A 669 11.88 15.75 26.78
C ALA A 669 11.25 14.61 27.60
N ARG A 670 10.13 14.89 28.25
CA ARG A 670 9.35 13.90 29.03
C ARG A 670 8.80 12.76 28.19
N THR A 671 8.45 13.00 26.91
CA THR A 671 7.97 11.98 25.99
C THR A 671 9.11 11.20 25.33
N LEU A 672 10.25 11.85 25.09
CA LEU A 672 11.44 11.22 24.48
C LEU A 672 12.09 10.16 25.38
N VAL A 673 12.17 10.44 26.69
CA VAL A 673 12.85 9.55 27.64
C VAL A 673 12.26 8.14 27.70
N PRO A 674 10.93 7.92 27.84
CA PRO A 674 10.39 6.55 27.84
C PRO A 674 10.47 5.89 26.47
N LYS A 675 10.41 6.67 25.39
CA LYS A 675 10.48 6.17 24.01
C LYS A 675 11.90 5.70 23.67
N TYR A 676 12.93 6.42 24.13
CA TYR A 676 14.34 6.20 23.79
C TYR A 676 15.21 5.95 25.02
N ALA A 677 14.70 5.21 26.01
CA ALA A 677 15.36 5.01 27.30
C ALA A 677 16.76 4.34 27.20
N ALA A 678 17.03 3.61 26.12
CA ALA A 678 18.32 2.96 25.86
C ALA A 678 19.39 3.92 25.30
N TYR A 679 19.01 5.13 24.88
CA TYR A 679 19.93 6.06 24.23
C TYR A 679 20.35 7.17 25.18
N ASN A 680 21.65 7.33 25.43
CA ASN A 680 22.20 8.37 26.29
C ASN A 680 21.82 9.80 25.84
N ARG A 681 21.68 10.01 24.53
CA ARG A 681 21.26 11.30 23.97
C ARG A 681 19.91 11.79 24.51
N ALA A 682 18.93 10.89 24.67
CA ALA A 682 17.61 11.23 25.21
C ALA A 682 17.71 11.71 26.67
N TRP A 683 18.55 11.05 27.48
CA TRP A 683 18.79 11.41 28.87
C TRP A 683 19.56 12.72 29.02
N ASN A 684 20.55 12.95 28.14
CA ASN A 684 21.31 14.20 28.12
C ASN A 684 20.41 15.40 27.77
N LEU A 685 19.58 15.26 26.73
CA LEU A 685 18.62 16.31 26.34
C LEU A 685 17.58 16.56 27.44
N PHE A 686 17.11 15.49 28.09
CA PHE A 686 16.22 15.62 29.24
C PHE A 686 16.91 16.35 30.41
N GLY A 687 18.18 16.04 30.71
CA GLY A 687 18.98 16.71 31.71
C GLY A 687 19.15 18.22 31.42
N LEU A 688 19.42 18.57 30.17
CA LEU A 688 19.50 19.95 29.71
C LEU A 688 18.16 20.68 29.88
N ALA A 689 17.03 20.05 29.48
CA ALA A 689 15.70 20.65 29.64
C ALA A 689 15.35 20.90 31.13
N VAL A 690 15.71 19.98 32.03
CA VAL A 690 15.48 20.11 33.48
C VAL A 690 16.35 21.22 34.09
N ASN A 691 17.61 21.34 33.65
CA ASN A 691 18.52 22.35 34.19
C ASN A 691 18.16 23.79 33.82
N LEU A 692 17.55 23.98 32.63
CA LEU A 692 17.10 25.32 32.20
C LEU A 692 15.81 25.78 32.90
N SER A 693 14.99 24.85 33.36
CA SER A 693 13.67 25.19 33.86
C SER A 693 13.68 25.54 35.36
N PRO A 694 13.13 26.70 35.74
CA PRO A 694 13.00 27.08 37.15
C PRO A 694 11.89 26.32 37.88
N VAL A 695 11.14 25.47 37.21
CA VAL A 695 9.91 24.84 37.71
C VAL A 695 10.20 23.55 38.51
N MET A 696 10.00 23.57 39.82
CA MET A 696 10.16 22.43 40.73
C MET A 696 9.34 21.20 40.38
N ARG A 697 8.30 21.31 39.54
CA ARG A 697 7.49 20.15 39.07
C ARG A 697 8.28 19.18 38.23
N GLN A 698 9.29 19.65 37.53
CA GLN A 698 10.13 18.84 36.64
C GLN A 698 11.00 17.86 37.43
N ASN A 699 11.56 18.29 38.55
CA ASN A 699 12.33 17.45 39.45
C ASN A 699 11.45 16.32 40.07
N ARG A 700 10.17 16.61 40.34
CA ARG A 700 9.21 15.59 40.81
C ARG A 700 8.93 14.51 39.77
N PHE A 701 9.04 14.83 38.50
CA PHE A 701 8.93 13.82 37.44
C PHE A 701 10.09 12.83 37.51
N CYS A 702 11.33 13.29 37.67
CA CYS A 702 12.52 12.44 37.85
C CYS A 702 12.34 11.48 39.03
N LEU A 703 11.93 12.00 40.19
CA LEU A 703 11.67 11.19 41.40
C LEU A 703 10.63 10.08 41.15
N ARG A 704 9.50 10.40 40.45
CA ARG A 704 8.48 9.41 40.12
C ARG A 704 9.00 8.33 39.16
N GLN A 705 9.87 8.68 38.20
CA GLN A 705 10.48 7.72 37.30
C GLN A 705 11.50 6.82 38.01
N VAL A 706 12.28 7.33 38.94
CA VAL A 706 13.18 6.52 39.79
C VAL A 706 12.41 5.46 40.56
N TYR A 707 11.21 5.80 41.08
CA TYR A 707 10.35 4.81 41.74
C TYR A 707 9.85 3.71 40.80
N LYS A 708 9.58 4.04 39.54
CA LYS A 708 9.14 3.06 38.54
C LYS A 708 10.28 2.20 37.99
N GLN A 709 11.48 2.78 37.91
CA GLN A 709 12.67 2.15 37.31
C GLN A 709 13.90 2.32 38.25
N PRO A 710 13.94 1.67 39.40
CA PRO A 710 15.00 1.87 40.42
C PRO A 710 16.38 1.39 39.93
N HIS A 711 16.46 0.64 38.85
CA HIS A 711 17.71 0.13 38.29
C HIS A 711 18.28 0.98 37.13
N SER A 712 17.57 2.03 36.70
CA SER A 712 18.01 2.91 35.61
C SER A 712 19.19 3.79 36.07
N VAL A 713 20.34 3.62 35.43
CA VAL A 713 21.57 4.40 35.70
C VAL A 713 21.36 5.89 35.38
N PRO A 714 20.80 6.27 34.20
CA PRO A 714 20.61 7.67 33.86
C PRO A 714 19.67 8.41 34.85
N LEU A 715 18.62 7.74 35.31
CA LEU A 715 17.68 8.31 36.28
C LEU A 715 18.32 8.52 37.65
N GLY A 716 19.10 7.57 38.10
CA GLY A 716 19.87 7.70 39.37
C GLY A 716 20.87 8.85 39.28
N LEU A 717 21.55 9.02 38.14
CA LEU A 717 22.49 10.12 37.91
C LEU A 717 21.75 11.49 37.94
N LEU A 718 20.65 11.64 37.19
CA LEU A 718 19.85 12.85 37.19
C LEU A 718 19.26 13.18 38.57
N ASN A 719 18.80 12.16 39.31
CA ASN A 719 18.29 12.35 40.66
C ASN A 719 19.42 12.79 41.61
N GLY A 720 20.61 12.20 41.46
CA GLY A 720 21.83 12.62 42.18
C GLY A 720 22.21 14.10 41.89
N HIS A 721 22.20 14.50 40.62
CA HIS A 721 22.48 15.90 40.21
C HIS A 721 21.43 16.88 40.74
N ASN A 722 20.15 16.54 40.65
CA ASN A 722 19.08 17.35 41.23
C ASN A 722 19.24 17.50 42.76
N ALA A 723 19.61 16.43 43.44
CA ALA A 723 19.86 16.45 44.88
C ALA A 723 21.13 17.28 45.23
N LEU A 724 22.17 17.22 44.41
CA LEU A 724 23.39 18.02 44.57
C LEU A 724 23.12 19.49 44.44
N VAL A 725 22.42 19.91 43.37
CA VAL A 725 22.04 21.29 43.10
C VAL A 725 21.07 21.85 44.16
N SER A 726 20.14 21.01 44.63
CA SER A 726 19.19 21.40 45.68
C SER A 726 19.80 21.45 47.11
N GLY A 727 21.07 21.14 47.25
CA GLY A 727 21.76 21.13 48.55
C GLY A 727 21.48 19.90 49.43
N THR A 728 20.78 18.87 48.91
CA THR A 728 20.51 17.63 49.65
C THR A 728 21.67 16.62 49.50
N TYR A 729 22.88 17.03 49.85
CA TYR A 729 24.12 16.32 49.54
C TYR A 729 24.19 14.86 50.07
N LYS A 730 23.55 14.54 51.18
CA LYS A 730 23.48 13.17 51.69
C LYS A 730 22.72 12.25 50.77
N HIS A 731 21.59 12.75 50.17
CA HIS A 731 20.81 12.00 49.20
C HIS A 731 21.59 11.83 47.90
N ALA A 732 22.20 12.91 47.41
CA ALA A 732 23.08 12.87 46.25
C ALA A 732 24.20 11.83 46.40
N LEU A 733 24.89 11.84 47.51
CA LEU A 733 25.94 10.86 47.82
C LEU A 733 25.40 9.42 47.81
N GLY A 734 24.22 9.16 48.39
CA GLY A 734 23.56 7.87 48.38
C GLY A 734 23.33 7.32 46.96
N GLU A 735 22.79 8.17 46.08
CA GLU A 735 22.55 7.84 44.66
C GLU A 735 23.90 7.53 43.95
N TYR A 736 24.91 8.40 44.07
CA TYR A 736 26.20 8.18 43.39
C TYR A 736 26.91 6.94 43.84
N VAL A 737 26.89 6.64 45.14
CA VAL A 737 27.50 5.42 45.71
C VAL A 737 26.77 4.15 45.23
N GLN A 738 25.43 4.20 45.10
CA GLN A 738 24.66 3.10 44.51
C GLN A 738 25.01 2.90 43.04
N LEU A 739 25.16 3.99 42.27
CA LEU A 739 25.56 3.95 40.87
C LEU A 739 27.00 3.42 40.70
N LEU A 740 27.94 3.83 41.51
CA LEU A 740 29.32 3.30 41.50
C LEU A 740 29.35 1.76 41.68
N LYS A 741 28.47 1.20 42.51
CA LYS A 741 28.32 -0.26 42.65
C LYS A 741 27.76 -0.95 41.42
N LYS A 742 27.00 -0.25 40.58
CA LYS A 742 26.35 -0.81 39.37
C LYS A 742 27.18 -0.64 38.10
N VAL A 743 27.73 0.56 37.89
CA VAL A 743 28.47 0.93 36.67
C VAL A 743 29.91 0.49 36.72
N GLY A 744 30.53 0.58 37.89
CA GLY A 744 31.92 0.29 38.11
C GLY A 744 32.54 1.32 39.04
N GLU A 745 33.51 0.89 39.86
CA GLU A 745 34.13 1.73 40.90
C GLU A 745 35.10 2.80 40.35
N GLU A 746 35.35 2.81 39.02
CA GLU A 746 36.34 3.71 38.39
C GLU A 746 35.72 4.73 37.43
N ASP A 747 34.37 4.88 37.40
CA ASP A 747 33.72 5.89 36.55
C ASP A 747 34.12 7.30 37.02
N PRO A 748 34.78 8.10 36.16
CA PRO A 748 35.33 9.41 36.58
C PRO A 748 34.26 10.40 37.00
N LEU A 749 33.09 10.42 36.31
CA LEU A 749 31.97 11.33 36.59
C LEU A 749 31.39 11.03 37.98
N LEU A 750 31.14 9.75 38.26
CA LEU A 750 30.58 9.33 39.55
C LEU A 750 31.58 9.56 40.71
N LEU A 751 32.87 9.36 40.49
CA LEU A 751 33.91 9.64 41.44
C LEU A 751 33.97 11.14 41.78
N LEU A 752 33.90 12.01 40.74
CA LEU A 752 33.84 13.48 40.92
C LEU A 752 32.61 13.87 41.74
N CYS A 753 31.40 13.39 41.30
CA CYS A 753 30.14 13.75 41.96
C CYS A 753 30.07 13.26 43.43
N ALA A 754 30.55 12.07 43.73
CA ALA A 754 30.63 11.54 45.08
C ALA A 754 31.63 12.37 45.95
N GLY A 755 32.83 12.70 45.40
CA GLY A 755 33.80 13.55 46.01
C GLY A 755 33.25 14.93 46.34
N LEU A 756 32.61 15.61 45.39
CA LEU A 756 31.97 16.90 45.58
C LEU A 756 30.85 16.87 46.63
N SER A 757 30.02 15.82 46.63
CA SER A 757 28.96 15.66 47.62
C SER A 757 29.55 15.59 49.02
N LEU A 758 30.67 14.84 49.22
CA LEU A 758 31.37 14.73 50.49
C LEU A 758 32.05 16.05 50.91
N VAL A 759 32.62 16.80 49.95
CA VAL A 759 33.18 18.15 50.22
C VAL A 759 32.08 19.06 50.79
N HIS A 760 30.94 19.11 50.13
CA HIS A 760 29.84 19.94 50.57
C HIS A 760 29.26 19.50 51.92
N ILE A 761 29.12 18.19 52.18
CA ILE A 761 28.72 17.67 53.50
C ILE A 761 29.73 18.09 54.57
N SER A 762 31.02 18.04 54.28
CA SER A 762 32.08 18.41 55.24
C SER A 762 32.07 19.90 55.55
N CYS A 763 31.63 20.74 54.62
CA CYS A 763 31.50 22.20 54.80
C CYS A 763 30.23 22.65 55.54
N GLN A 764 29.26 21.77 55.79
CA GLN A 764 28.05 22.12 56.54
C GLN A 764 28.35 22.41 58.02
N LYS A 765 27.64 23.41 58.63
CA LYS A 765 27.87 23.91 59.98
C LYS A 765 27.82 22.82 61.06
N PHE A 766 26.95 21.82 60.93
CA PHE A 766 26.72 20.79 61.93
C PHE A 766 27.17 19.37 61.47
N SER A 767 28.22 19.30 60.68
CA SER A 767 28.69 18.04 60.16
C SER A 767 29.47 17.25 61.24
N ALA A 768 29.00 16.08 61.65
CA ALA A 768 29.72 15.17 62.52
C ALA A 768 30.86 14.50 61.76
N ARG A 769 32.01 14.27 62.44
CA ARG A 769 33.19 13.59 61.88
C ARG A 769 33.73 14.23 60.58
N ARG A 770 33.77 15.56 60.54
CA ARG A 770 34.16 16.35 59.38
C ARG A 770 35.47 15.88 58.73
N HIS A 771 36.49 15.53 59.53
CA HIS A 771 37.78 15.09 59.05
C HIS A 771 37.70 13.75 58.29
N TRP A 772 36.84 12.83 58.73
CA TRP A 772 36.62 11.59 58.05
C TRP A 772 35.94 11.81 56.66
N LEU A 773 34.95 12.65 56.61
CA LEU A 773 34.28 13.03 55.35
C LEU A 773 35.25 13.70 54.37
N LEU A 774 36.16 14.51 54.91
CA LEU A 774 37.18 15.21 54.13
C LEU A 774 38.20 14.20 53.51
N VAL A 775 38.68 13.23 54.30
CA VAL A 775 39.60 12.23 53.81
C VAL A 775 38.93 11.36 52.72
N GLN A 776 37.68 10.98 52.94
CA GLN A 776 36.90 10.25 51.92
C GLN A 776 36.69 11.09 50.64
N ALA A 777 36.34 12.38 50.77
CA ALA A 777 36.21 13.28 49.67
C ALA A 777 37.47 13.36 48.80
N MET A 778 38.63 13.57 49.50
CA MET A 778 39.93 13.63 48.83
C MET A 778 40.33 12.31 48.18
N SER A 779 39.97 11.17 48.77
CA SER A 779 40.20 9.86 48.16
C SER A 779 39.40 9.68 46.86
N PHE A 780 38.14 10.10 46.84
CA PHE A 780 37.33 10.04 45.61
C PHE A 780 37.84 10.99 44.51
N LEU A 781 38.24 12.23 44.91
CA LEU A 781 38.76 13.21 43.96
C LEU A 781 40.16 12.82 43.43
N ASP A 782 40.98 12.21 44.24
CA ASP A 782 42.29 11.66 43.84
C ASP A 782 42.12 10.51 42.83
N ARG A 783 41.21 9.56 43.11
CA ARG A 783 40.87 8.49 42.17
C ARG A 783 40.30 9.05 40.83
N TYR A 784 39.49 10.09 40.91
CA TYR A 784 38.98 10.80 39.72
C TYR A 784 40.13 11.39 38.88
N MET A 785 41.08 12.08 39.53
CA MET A 785 42.22 12.67 38.85
C MET A 785 43.13 11.62 38.19
N HIS A 786 43.29 10.43 38.83
CA HIS A 786 44.04 9.32 38.26
C HIS A 786 43.30 8.60 37.13
N ALA A 787 41.97 8.45 37.23
CA ALA A 787 41.15 7.82 36.20
C ALA A 787 41.07 8.65 34.89
N ARG A 788 41.12 10.00 35.03
CA ARG A 788 41.06 10.90 33.86
C ARG A 788 41.98 12.11 34.07
N PRO A 789 43.31 11.94 33.93
CA PRO A 789 44.25 13.05 34.05
C PRO A 789 43.96 14.08 32.93
N SER A 790 43.45 15.25 33.29
CA SER A 790 43.08 16.33 32.37
C SER A 790 43.17 17.70 33.04
N GLN A 791 43.18 18.77 32.23
CA GLN A 791 43.10 20.14 32.72
C GLN A 791 41.90 20.32 33.66
N GLU A 792 40.71 19.76 33.23
CA GLU A 792 39.46 19.76 34.02
C GLU A 792 39.63 19.10 35.40
N ALA A 793 40.31 17.93 35.46
CA ALA A 793 40.48 17.20 36.71
C ALA A 793 41.34 17.98 37.71
N LEU A 794 42.43 18.59 37.25
CA LEU A 794 43.28 19.47 38.05
C LEU A 794 42.56 20.71 38.54
N PHE A 795 41.73 21.32 37.64
CA PHE A 795 40.89 22.47 37.96
C PHE A 795 39.86 22.13 39.05
N ASN A 796 39.13 21.02 38.90
CA ASN A 796 38.13 20.59 39.88
C ASN A 796 38.76 20.26 41.23
N MET A 797 39.94 19.62 41.25
CA MET A 797 40.72 19.40 42.46
C MET A 797 41.12 20.74 43.13
N GLY A 798 41.61 21.71 42.35
CA GLY A 798 41.90 23.06 42.78
C GLY A 798 40.71 23.78 43.43
N ARG A 799 39.54 23.68 42.78
CA ARG A 799 38.28 24.24 43.32
C ARG A 799 37.88 23.58 44.66
N ALA A 800 37.98 22.27 44.75
CA ALA A 800 37.68 21.54 45.98
C ALA A 800 38.60 21.96 47.14
N LEU A 801 39.91 22.08 46.86
CA LEU A 801 40.92 22.53 47.86
C LEU A 801 40.65 24.03 48.24
N GLN A 802 40.29 24.89 47.32
CA GLN A 802 39.93 26.26 47.61
C GLN A 802 38.70 26.33 48.51
N GLN A 803 37.65 25.56 48.22
CA GLN A 803 36.42 25.46 49.00
C GLN A 803 36.71 24.98 50.46
N LEU A 804 37.65 24.08 50.63
CA LEU A 804 38.10 23.54 51.93
C LEU A 804 38.98 24.48 52.72
N GLY A 805 39.45 25.57 52.15
CA GLY A 805 40.32 26.58 52.76
C GLY A 805 41.80 26.22 52.66
N PHE A 806 42.25 25.44 51.67
CA PHE A 806 43.67 25.14 51.42
C PHE A 806 44.23 25.92 50.21
N PRO A 807 44.38 27.26 50.30
CA PRO A 807 44.73 28.15 49.16
C PRO A 807 46.09 27.77 48.53
N HIS A 808 47.09 27.36 49.30
CA HIS A 808 48.41 26.99 48.75
C HIS A 808 48.34 25.72 47.87
N LEU A 809 47.56 24.74 48.30
CA LEU A 809 47.36 23.50 47.51
C LEU A 809 46.49 23.79 46.29
N ALA A 810 45.45 24.63 46.43
CA ALA A 810 44.62 25.03 45.32
C ALA A 810 45.43 25.76 44.24
N LEU A 811 46.29 26.70 44.60
CA LEU A 811 47.18 27.43 43.68
C LEU A 811 48.12 26.46 42.92
N ASN A 812 48.69 25.48 43.63
CA ASN A 812 49.53 24.46 42.98
C ASN A 812 48.72 23.67 41.91
N MET A 813 47.50 23.24 42.22
CA MET A 813 46.66 22.53 41.28
C MET A 813 46.26 23.40 40.08
N TYR A 814 45.90 24.65 40.33
CA TYR A 814 45.57 25.60 39.26
C TYR A 814 46.78 25.87 38.35
N GLN A 815 48.00 26.02 38.92
CA GLN A 815 49.18 26.22 38.10
C GLN A 815 49.45 25.02 37.21
N ARG A 816 49.34 23.80 37.74
CA ARG A 816 49.48 22.56 36.97
C ARG A 816 48.36 22.44 35.88
N ALA A 817 47.15 22.94 36.17
CA ALA A 817 46.08 22.97 35.21
C ALA A 817 46.33 23.93 34.05
N LEU A 818 46.96 25.10 34.32
CA LEU A 818 47.39 26.06 33.27
C LEU A 818 48.45 25.49 32.35
N ASP A 819 49.36 24.66 32.92
CA ASP A 819 50.44 23.98 32.18
C ASP A 819 49.93 22.77 31.35
N THR A 820 48.72 22.31 31.59
CA THR A 820 48.14 21.16 30.91
C THR A 820 47.31 21.60 29.70
N PRO A 821 47.49 21.01 28.50
CA PRO A 821 46.71 21.37 27.34
C PRO A 821 45.25 20.94 27.48
N PRO A 822 44.28 21.57 26.82
CA PRO A 822 42.87 21.20 26.82
C PRO A 822 42.69 19.79 26.29
N ALA A 823 41.67 19.08 26.79
CA ALA A 823 41.43 17.66 26.48
C ALA A 823 41.05 17.42 25.02
N VAL A 824 40.49 18.43 24.32
CA VAL A 824 40.05 18.34 22.91
C VAL A 824 40.78 19.40 22.10
N GLN A 825 41.75 19.00 21.31
CA GLN A 825 42.57 19.92 20.49
C GLN A 825 41.79 20.54 19.30
N GLY A 826 40.67 19.97 18.84
CA GLY A 826 39.86 20.44 17.72
C GLY A 826 38.87 21.55 18.05
N MET A 827 38.60 21.81 19.33
CA MET A 827 37.65 22.82 19.82
C MET A 827 38.20 23.54 21.06
N PRO A 828 39.32 24.25 20.92
CA PRO A 828 40.00 24.86 22.10
C PRO A 828 39.09 25.90 22.78
N GLU A 829 38.28 26.65 22.05
CA GLU A 829 37.43 27.69 22.60
C GLU A 829 36.42 27.17 23.64
N VAL A 830 35.92 25.94 23.48
CA VAL A 830 34.90 25.35 24.36
C VAL A 830 35.50 24.57 25.54
N PHE A 831 36.67 23.97 25.34
CA PHE A 831 37.26 23.02 26.31
C PHE A 831 38.53 23.56 26.99
N ASP A 832 38.94 24.78 26.70
CA ASP A 832 40.06 25.43 27.33
C ASP A 832 39.58 26.18 28.60
N LEU A 833 40.00 25.73 29.75
CA LEU A 833 39.66 26.28 31.06
C LEU A 833 40.64 27.33 31.57
N ARG A 834 41.57 27.85 30.76
CA ARG A 834 42.62 28.79 31.21
C ARG A 834 42.03 30.04 31.79
N CYS A 835 40.94 30.56 31.21
CA CYS A 835 40.27 31.77 31.72
C CYS A 835 39.69 31.54 33.13
N GLU A 836 38.96 30.44 33.31
CA GLU A 836 38.35 30.09 34.61
C GLU A 836 39.40 29.77 35.68
N ILE A 837 40.48 29.09 35.27
CA ILE A 837 41.61 28.81 36.19
C ILE A 837 42.27 30.12 36.62
N ALA A 838 42.60 30.97 35.66
CA ALA A 838 43.23 32.26 35.89
C ALA A 838 42.36 33.18 36.78
N PHE A 839 41.05 33.20 36.52
CA PHE A 839 40.12 33.95 37.36
C PHE A 839 40.07 33.45 38.80
N ASN A 840 40.02 32.11 39.03
CA ASN A 840 40.04 31.58 40.39
C ASN A 840 41.37 31.81 41.10
N MET A 841 42.51 31.76 40.41
CA MET A 841 43.82 32.16 40.93
C MET A 841 43.86 33.62 41.32
N SER A 842 43.32 34.51 40.49
CA SER A 842 43.23 35.92 40.76
C SER A 842 42.48 36.25 42.04
N LEU A 843 41.33 35.56 42.26
CA LEU A 843 40.55 35.67 43.49
C LEU A 843 41.40 35.27 44.76
N LEU A 844 42.15 34.18 44.66
CA LEU A 844 43.03 33.75 45.76
C LEU A 844 44.15 34.74 46.07
N TYR A 845 44.77 35.30 44.99
CA TYR A 845 45.77 36.35 45.16
C TYR A 845 45.17 37.63 45.71
N GLN A 846 43.99 38.04 45.27
CA GLN A 846 43.25 39.21 45.79
C GLN A 846 42.93 39.06 47.29
N HIS A 847 42.42 37.88 47.69
CA HIS A 847 42.15 37.56 49.11
C HIS A 847 43.39 37.54 49.95
N SER A 848 44.57 37.22 49.40
CA SER A 848 45.84 37.29 50.11
C SER A 848 46.47 38.72 50.15
N GLY A 849 45.82 39.70 49.53
CA GLY A 849 46.30 41.09 49.43
C GLY A 849 47.26 41.31 48.28
N ASN A 850 47.58 40.36 47.45
CA ASN A 850 48.53 40.53 46.33
C ASN A 850 47.80 40.91 45.04
N THR A 851 47.44 42.18 44.94
CA THR A 851 46.71 42.72 43.81
C THR A 851 47.49 42.77 42.51
N GLU A 852 48.79 42.85 42.58
CA GLU A 852 49.67 42.89 41.41
C GLU A 852 49.69 41.56 40.68
N LEU A 853 49.88 40.46 41.41
CA LEU A 853 49.82 39.14 40.85
C LEU A 853 48.39 38.78 40.29
N ALA A 854 47.37 39.23 41.01
CA ALA A 854 45.97 39.04 40.53
C ALA A 854 45.74 39.71 39.16
N SER A 855 46.19 40.97 39.05
CA SER A 855 46.12 41.74 37.78
C SER A 855 46.96 41.11 36.66
N SER A 856 48.18 40.65 36.99
CA SER A 856 49.09 40.02 36.04
C SER A 856 48.46 38.75 35.40
N ILE A 857 47.89 37.86 36.21
CA ILE A 857 47.29 36.60 35.74
C ILE A 857 46.06 36.87 34.87
N ILE A 858 45.20 37.85 35.27
CA ILE A 858 44.06 38.24 34.45
C ILE A 858 44.54 38.80 33.10
N ALA A 859 45.53 39.62 33.09
CA ALA A 859 46.11 40.23 31.89
C ALA A 859 46.76 39.19 30.95
N GLN A 860 47.30 38.07 31.50
CA GLN A 860 47.88 37.02 30.67
C GLN A 860 46.88 36.05 30.07
N HIS A 861 45.79 35.73 30.75
CA HIS A 861 44.92 34.63 30.39
C HIS A 861 43.44 34.99 30.14
N CYS A 862 42.99 36.18 30.61
CA CYS A 862 41.60 36.59 30.49
C CYS A 862 41.38 37.83 29.57
N ILE A 863 42.38 38.16 28.75
CA ILE A 863 42.23 39.25 27.74
C ILE A 863 41.50 38.65 26.55
N ILE A 864 40.37 39.24 26.22
CA ILE A 864 39.55 38.97 25.01
C ILE A 864 40.14 39.76 23.85
#